data_0293f1cdfae52e2ba6b5f734b7b4d959
#
_entry.id   0293f1cdfae52e2ba6b5f734b7b4d959
#
_cell.length_a   1.000
_cell.length_b   1.000
_cell.length_c   1.000
_cell.angle_alpha   90.00
_cell.angle_beta   90.00
_cell.angle_gamma   90.00
#
_symmetry.space_group_name_H-M   'P 1'
#
loop_
_entity.id
_entity.type
_entity.pdbx_description
1 polymer ?
#
loop_
_entity_poly.entity_id
_entity_poly.type
_entity_poly.pdbx_seq_one_letter_code
_entity_poly.pdbx_strand_id
1 'polypeptide(L)'
;MGANLVPGGGATFRVWAPRATEVYLNGVFGGVARSGQTDDLLFSKDANGYWSGFLNSAGEGDLYHFWVNGPAGGTKGFKRDPYARELAHDKPFPNCSCIIRAGDAYPWHDAGFVTPDFSNMIVYQLHIGVYAITKPGVASTFLDVISKIPYLTSLGVNVIQPLPVDEVETDPSMGYDGADYFSPDFPYVVTNPGELNTHLGTINSLLAAKGLPPMHVADIQSGHAQLQALVDLCHVYGLAVVFDVVYNHAGGFNGDDESIFYYDRLPNKGNPNDSLYCTDQDRGTGGLSLALWNNDVRQFLINNALYYINEFHADGFRYDEISSLLSMNKDSGWTFCRDLTGTLRFVKPRLLQNAEFWPGEFGDFPKSRQDIVASVGNGGAGFDAMQHDGLRGAVRDAVKSASFGQNSGVNISAIADNLFPAGLPHAWQAVTCIENHDVVKTGRDPRTPVLADGSNHRSWYASSRSRFAMGMLLTAPGIPQLFMGQEFLEDKPWDVLPNPPNLPEWDRLESHEGSATQFLQFTKDLIQLRWNHPALRGENVRPFIKRNDDRVIAFHRWLDSGDDVIIVGTLAEKTWFNYAIGFPAAGHWKEVFNSDAYGSSPVSGNAGGVLAGGPPMDGFGASASIVIPANGFVVFVRG
;
A
#
# COMPACT_ATOMS: atom_id res chain seq x y z
N MET A 1 8.85 19.15 17.34
CA MET A 1 9.82 18.12 17.77
C MET A 1 10.92 18.08 16.73
N GLY A 2 12.08 17.47 17.04
CA GLY A 2 13.21 17.40 16.12
C GLY A 2 13.92 18.73 15.91
N ALA A 3 14.72 18.80 14.84
CA ALA A 3 15.41 20.02 14.40
C ALA A 3 14.51 20.83 13.47
N ASN A 4 14.34 22.12 13.77
CA ASN A 4 13.51 23.03 12.98
C ASN A 4 14.23 24.35 12.73
N LEU A 5 14.37 24.73 11.47
CA LEU A 5 14.93 26.01 11.07
C LEU A 5 14.06 27.18 11.55
N VAL A 6 14.69 28.27 11.95
CA VAL A 6 14.00 29.45 12.45
C VAL A 6 14.12 30.60 11.43
N PRO A 7 13.02 31.27 11.08
CA PRO A 7 13.10 32.50 10.28
C PRO A 7 14.07 33.51 10.92
N GLY A 8 15.07 33.92 10.16
CA GLY A 8 16.13 34.85 10.67
C GLY A 8 17.45 34.13 11.00
N GLY A 9 17.51 32.81 10.93
CA GLY A 9 18.71 32.00 11.09
C GLY A 9 18.72 31.12 12.34
N GLY A 10 19.51 30.05 12.29
CA GLY A 10 19.61 29.08 13.37
C GLY A 10 18.52 27.99 13.30
N ALA A 11 18.62 27.02 14.21
CA ALA A 11 17.63 25.98 14.38
C ALA A 11 17.32 25.73 15.86
N THR A 12 16.06 25.39 16.15
CA THR A 12 15.64 24.84 17.43
C THR A 12 15.68 23.33 17.36
N PHE A 13 16.01 22.71 18.48
CA PHE A 13 16.04 21.26 18.65
C PHE A 13 15.17 20.88 19.83
N ARG A 14 14.36 19.83 19.69
CA ARG A 14 13.52 19.35 20.78
C ARG A 14 13.37 17.83 20.73
N VAL A 15 13.68 17.17 21.84
CA VAL A 15 13.58 15.72 21.99
C VAL A 15 12.94 15.35 23.33
N TRP A 16 12.23 14.23 23.35
CA TRP A 16 11.60 13.70 24.56
C TRP A 16 12.47 12.58 25.16
N ALA A 17 13.04 12.83 26.34
CA ALA A 17 13.87 11.92 27.08
C ALA A 17 13.68 12.14 28.59
N PRO A 18 12.53 11.77 29.18
CA PRO A 18 12.15 12.12 30.55
C PRO A 18 13.03 11.53 31.62
N ARG A 19 13.68 10.38 31.37
CA ARG A 19 14.59 9.70 32.31
C ARG A 19 16.03 10.17 32.19
N ALA A 20 16.38 10.85 31.09
CA ALA A 20 17.71 11.38 30.89
C ALA A 20 18.07 12.42 31.95
N THR A 21 19.33 12.42 32.36
CA THR A 21 19.91 13.41 33.29
C THR A 21 20.49 14.60 32.54
N GLU A 22 20.95 14.39 31.30
CA GLU A 22 21.51 15.42 30.42
C GLU A 22 21.32 15.03 28.97
N VAL A 23 21.10 16.02 28.10
CA VAL A 23 21.06 15.86 26.65
C VAL A 23 21.91 16.97 26.02
N TYR A 24 22.86 16.62 25.18
CA TYR A 24 23.77 17.54 24.50
C TYR A 24 23.58 17.45 22.97
N LEU A 25 23.66 18.59 22.31
CA LEU A 25 23.69 18.68 20.85
C LEU A 25 25.11 18.55 20.33
N ASN A 26 25.37 17.56 19.49
CA ASN A 26 26.65 17.37 18.82
C ASN A 26 26.44 17.39 17.30
N GLY A 27 27.43 17.82 16.53
CA GLY A 27 27.29 17.88 15.07
C GLY A 27 28.32 18.77 14.37
N VAL A 28 27.99 19.11 13.12
CA VAL A 28 28.77 20.04 12.28
C VAL A 28 27.82 21.16 11.85
N PHE A 29 28.00 22.35 12.37
CA PHE A 29 27.09 23.48 12.15
C PHE A 29 27.81 24.64 11.49
N GLY A 30 27.34 25.06 10.30
CA GLY A 30 28.03 26.07 9.50
C GLY A 30 29.49 25.70 9.17
N GLY A 31 29.76 24.40 9.01
CA GLY A 31 31.10 23.86 8.74
C GLY A 31 32.00 23.73 9.99
N VAL A 32 31.50 24.05 11.19
CA VAL A 32 32.26 23.95 12.46
C VAL A 32 31.80 22.75 13.25
N ALA A 33 32.72 21.80 13.51
CA ALA A 33 32.44 20.65 14.36
C ALA A 33 32.25 21.08 15.82
N ARG A 34 31.18 20.62 16.45
CA ARG A 34 30.89 20.75 17.87
C ARG A 34 30.66 19.37 18.45
N SER A 35 31.46 18.99 19.40
CA SER A 35 31.40 17.66 20.02
C SER A 35 31.77 17.74 21.49
N GLY A 36 31.15 16.89 22.29
CA GLY A 36 31.43 16.79 23.72
C GLY A 36 30.20 17.06 24.57
N GLN A 37 30.43 17.07 25.87
CA GLN A 37 29.40 17.32 26.90
C GLN A 37 29.78 18.63 27.61
N THR A 38 29.61 19.75 26.92
CA THR A 38 29.96 21.09 27.40
C THR A 38 28.69 21.92 27.61
N ASP A 39 28.73 22.90 28.52
CA ASP A 39 27.55 23.64 28.93
C ASP A 39 26.86 24.42 27.77
N ASP A 40 27.63 24.79 26.75
CA ASP A 40 27.12 25.47 25.55
C ASP A 40 26.36 24.54 24.58
N LEU A 41 26.46 23.22 24.78
CA LEU A 41 25.75 22.19 24.02
C LEU A 41 24.63 21.53 24.83
N LEU A 42 24.52 21.83 26.14
CA LEU A 42 23.52 21.24 27.03
C LEU A 42 22.13 21.85 26.79
N PHE A 43 21.15 20.97 26.62
CA PHE A 43 19.75 21.37 26.50
C PHE A 43 19.09 21.64 27.85
N SER A 44 18.01 22.45 27.83
CA SER A 44 17.15 22.67 28.98
C SER A 44 16.00 21.68 28.99
N LYS A 45 15.74 21.07 30.18
CA LYS A 45 14.65 20.10 30.39
C LYS A 45 13.42 20.78 30.97
N ASP A 46 12.25 20.55 30.37
CA ASP A 46 10.97 20.98 30.95
C ASP A 46 10.39 19.93 31.93
N ALA A 47 9.27 20.30 32.59
CA ALA A 47 8.63 19.45 33.59
C ALA A 47 8.03 18.13 33.00
N ASN A 48 7.84 18.06 31.69
CA ASN A 48 7.28 16.89 30.98
C ASN A 48 8.38 15.99 30.39
N GLY A 49 9.66 16.34 30.65
CA GLY A 49 10.80 15.55 30.18
C GLY A 49 11.25 15.86 28.75
N TYR A 50 10.79 16.94 28.16
CA TYR A 50 11.28 17.42 26.87
C TYR A 50 12.54 18.26 27.08
N TRP A 51 13.56 17.98 26.28
CA TRP A 51 14.81 18.71 26.20
C TRP A 51 14.79 19.61 24.98
N SER A 52 15.14 20.87 25.15
CA SER A 52 15.12 21.87 24.08
C SER A 52 16.35 22.75 24.10
N GLY A 53 16.83 23.12 22.91
CA GLY A 53 17.94 24.05 22.71
C GLY A 53 17.78 24.82 21.40
N PHE A 54 18.55 25.91 21.27
CA PHE A 54 18.65 26.70 20.06
C PHE A 54 20.11 26.93 19.71
N LEU A 55 20.45 26.81 18.44
CA LEU A 55 21.77 27.08 17.92
C LEU A 55 21.71 28.05 16.73
N ASN A 56 22.25 29.27 16.89
CA ASN A 56 22.19 30.29 15.86
C ASN A 56 23.01 29.98 14.60
N SER A 57 24.07 29.15 14.73
CA SER A 57 24.93 28.75 13.62
C SER A 57 24.40 27.52 12.84
N ALA A 58 23.31 26.91 13.29
CA ALA A 58 22.72 25.76 12.63
C ALA A 58 21.94 26.17 11.39
N GLY A 59 22.04 25.40 10.31
CA GLY A 59 21.40 25.66 9.03
C GLY A 59 20.96 24.42 8.30
N GLU A 60 20.31 24.61 7.16
CA GLU A 60 19.92 23.53 6.24
C GLU A 60 21.14 22.70 5.83
N GLY A 61 21.01 21.37 5.90
CA GLY A 61 22.07 20.44 5.52
C GLY A 61 23.12 20.17 6.61
N ASP A 62 23.09 20.88 7.74
CA ASP A 62 24.00 20.61 8.85
C ASP A 62 23.71 19.26 9.50
N LEU A 63 24.77 18.59 9.94
CA LEU A 63 24.73 17.25 10.53
C LEU A 63 24.65 17.33 12.05
N TYR A 64 23.83 16.50 12.68
CA TYR A 64 23.70 16.48 14.14
C TYR A 64 23.36 15.10 14.70
N HIS A 65 23.66 14.95 16.00
CA HIS A 65 23.21 13.87 16.89
C HIS A 65 22.86 14.45 18.26
N PHE A 66 22.09 13.74 19.05
CA PHE A 66 21.99 13.96 20.48
C PHE A 66 22.96 13.03 21.23
N TRP A 67 23.66 13.56 22.20
CA TRP A 67 24.32 12.75 23.21
C TRP A 67 23.43 12.70 24.43
N VAL A 68 22.94 11.54 24.80
CA VAL A 68 22.03 11.36 25.93
C VAL A 68 22.75 10.68 27.08
N ASN A 69 22.80 11.35 28.24
CA ASN A 69 23.11 10.70 29.50
C ASN A 69 21.79 10.21 30.10
N GLY A 70 21.52 8.92 29.96
CA GLY A 70 20.30 8.28 30.48
C GLY A 70 20.29 8.19 32.02
N PRO A 71 19.32 7.47 32.59
CA PRO A 71 19.28 7.23 34.02
C PRO A 71 20.51 6.46 34.49
N ALA A 72 20.88 6.60 35.79
CA ALA A 72 22.09 5.99 36.35
C ALA A 72 22.15 4.49 36.05
N GLY A 73 23.23 4.07 35.38
CA GLY A 73 23.46 2.68 34.93
C GLY A 73 22.66 2.27 33.67
N GLY A 74 21.81 3.16 33.13
CA GLY A 74 21.06 2.94 31.90
C GLY A 74 21.85 3.27 30.63
N THR A 75 21.15 3.43 29.51
CA THR A 75 21.78 3.74 28.21
C THR A 75 22.41 5.14 28.21
N LYS A 76 23.59 5.23 27.56
CA LYS A 76 24.35 6.46 27.43
C LYS A 76 25.05 6.44 26.07
N GLY A 77 25.05 7.55 25.37
CA GLY A 77 25.78 7.66 24.11
C GLY A 77 25.06 8.53 23.09
N PHE A 78 25.52 8.44 21.86
CA PHE A 78 24.85 9.08 20.73
C PHE A 78 23.49 8.44 20.49
N LYS A 79 22.54 9.29 20.07
CA LYS A 79 21.18 8.92 19.66
C LYS A 79 20.83 9.72 18.42
N ARG A 80 20.23 9.04 17.44
CA ARG A 80 19.58 9.73 16.33
C ARG A 80 18.34 10.46 16.86
N ASP A 81 17.94 11.51 16.18
CA ASP A 81 16.70 12.23 16.51
C ASP A 81 15.51 11.40 16.01
N PRO A 82 14.57 10.97 16.86
CA PRO A 82 13.40 10.22 16.42
C PRO A 82 12.52 10.97 15.40
N TYR A 83 12.69 12.28 15.26
CA TYR A 83 12.00 13.13 14.31
C TYR A 83 12.89 13.63 13.16
N ALA A 84 14.06 13.00 12.94
CA ALA A 84 14.94 13.37 11.83
C ALA A 84 14.24 13.16 10.49
N ARG A 85 14.11 14.22 9.68
CA ARG A 85 13.52 14.13 8.33
C ARG A 85 14.40 13.41 7.32
N GLU A 86 15.68 13.31 7.63
CA GLU A 86 16.64 12.62 6.79
C GLU A 86 17.88 12.21 7.60
N LEU A 87 18.41 11.06 7.28
CA LEU A 87 19.71 10.57 7.78
C LEU A 87 20.79 10.77 6.72
N ALA A 88 22.01 11.01 7.16
CA ALA A 88 23.13 11.29 6.28
C ALA A 88 23.81 10.01 5.81
N HIS A 89 24.27 10.00 4.54
CA HIS A 89 25.16 8.95 4.04
C HIS A 89 26.65 9.21 4.41
N ASP A 90 26.89 9.84 5.56
CA ASP A 90 28.25 10.14 6.05
C ASP A 90 28.95 8.92 6.66
N LYS A 91 28.16 7.96 7.14
CA LYS A 91 28.57 6.66 7.65
C LYS A 91 27.53 5.60 7.31
N PRO A 92 27.89 4.30 7.34
CA PRO A 92 26.88 3.24 7.23
C PRO A 92 25.86 3.32 8.38
N PHE A 93 24.58 3.08 8.06
CA PHE A 93 23.55 2.83 9.06
C PHE A 93 24.01 1.69 10.00
N PRO A 94 23.76 1.74 11.32
CA PRO A 94 22.97 2.74 12.05
C PRO A 94 23.77 3.93 12.62
N ASN A 95 25.05 4.07 12.34
CA ASN A 95 25.91 5.08 12.97
C ASN A 95 25.98 6.42 12.19
N CYS A 96 25.00 6.68 11.37
CA CYS A 96 24.89 7.88 10.53
C CYS A 96 24.35 9.10 11.31
N SER A 97 24.69 10.30 10.83
CA SER A 97 24.20 11.55 11.41
C SER A 97 22.77 11.86 10.93
N CYS A 98 22.00 12.62 11.74
CA CYS A 98 20.78 13.27 11.28
C CYS A 98 21.12 14.53 10.49
N ILE A 99 20.27 14.92 9.53
CA ILE A 99 20.43 16.14 8.74
C ILE A 99 19.30 17.11 9.11
N ILE A 100 19.65 18.39 9.27
CA ILE A 100 18.65 19.45 9.41
C ILE A 100 18.01 19.70 8.05
N ARG A 101 16.67 19.54 7.93
CA ARG A 101 15.91 19.77 6.70
C ARG A 101 14.76 20.75 6.93
N ALA A 102 14.55 21.64 5.95
CA ALA A 102 13.35 22.46 5.87
C ALA A 102 12.21 21.61 5.30
N GLY A 103 11.05 21.58 5.99
CA GLY A 103 9.91 20.77 5.55
C GLY A 103 9.11 21.35 4.38
N ASP A 104 9.24 22.66 4.09
CA ASP A 104 8.36 23.42 3.18
C ASP A 104 9.05 24.01 1.95
N ALA A 105 10.28 23.58 1.63
CA ALA A 105 11.07 24.16 0.54
C ALA A 105 10.81 23.56 -0.85
N TYR A 106 10.06 22.45 -0.95
CA TYR A 106 9.83 21.73 -2.21
C TYR A 106 8.85 22.47 -3.14
N PRO A 107 9.16 22.63 -4.46
CA PRO A 107 8.31 23.38 -5.41
C PRO A 107 7.18 22.48 -5.96
N TRP A 108 6.13 22.23 -5.22
CA TRP A 108 5.00 21.40 -5.59
C TRP A 108 4.29 21.84 -6.88
N HIS A 109 3.90 20.87 -7.71
CA HIS A 109 3.15 21.08 -8.95
C HIS A 109 1.71 20.55 -8.87
N ASP A 110 1.30 20.01 -7.75
CA ASP A 110 0.07 19.24 -7.52
C ASP A 110 -1.17 20.06 -7.10
N ALA A 111 -1.11 21.38 -7.18
CA ALA A 111 -2.15 22.30 -6.65
C ALA A 111 -3.59 22.01 -7.13
N GLY A 112 -3.76 21.30 -8.24
CA GLY A 112 -5.07 20.90 -8.78
C GLY A 112 -5.50 19.47 -8.45
N PHE A 113 -4.66 18.71 -7.76
CA PHE A 113 -4.95 17.32 -7.44
C PHE A 113 -5.98 17.20 -6.31
N VAL A 114 -6.88 16.22 -6.44
CA VAL A 114 -7.88 15.90 -5.42
C VAL A 114 -7.90 14.39 -5.24
N THR A 115 -7.72 13.94 -4.01
CA THR A 115 -7.83 12.52 -3.65
C THR A 115 -9.16 11.93 -4.17
N PRO A 116 -9.16 10.82 -4.92
CA PRO A 116 -10.36 10.19 -5.43
C PRO A 116 -11.35 9.80 -4.33
N ASP A 117 -12.64 9.72 -4.66
CA ASP A 117 -13.61 9.07 -3.77
C ASP A 117 -13.24 7.60 -3.58
N PHE A 118 -13.39 7.07 -2.39
CA PHE A 118 -12.88 5.75 -2.03
C PHE A 118 -13.46 4.62 -2.91
N SER A 119 -14.76 4.69 -3.26
CA SER A 119 -15.40 3.74 -4.18
C SER A 119 -14.81 3.76 -5.60
N ASN A 120 -14.12 4.84 -5.96
CA ASN A 120 -13.46 5.03 -7.26
C ASN A 120 -11.98 4.65 -7.24
N MET A 121 -11.43 4.20 -6.12
CA MET A 121 -10.03 3.82 -6.03
C MET A 121 -9.79 2.46 -6.68
N ILE A 122 -8.69 2.35 -7.42
CA ILE A 122 -8.07 1.12 -7.92
C ILE A 122 -6.60 1.19 -7.50
N VAL A 123 -6.25 0.39 -6.50
CA VAL A 123 -4.94 0.46 -5.85
C VAL A 123 -3.93 -0.42 -6.58
N TYR A 124 -2.72 0.10 -6.77
CA TYR A 124 -1.57 -0.64 -7.25
C TYR A 124 -0.49 -0.67 -6.17
N GLN A 125 -0.29 -1.84 -5.55
CA GLN A 125 0.71 -2.04 -4.52
C GLN A 125 2.06 -2.41 -5.14
N LEU A 126 3.12 -1.78 -4.66
CA LEU A 126 4.49 -1.99 -5.14
C LEU A 126 5.52 -1.84 -4.03
N HIS A 127 6.70 -2.43 -4.23
CA HIS A 127 7.87 -2.25 -3.38
C HIS A 127 8.91 -1.39 -4.10
N ILE A 128 9.28 -0.25 -3.53
CA ILE A 128 10.20 0.71 -4.17
C ILE A 128 11.48 0.03 -4.65
N GLY A 129 12.15 -0.72 -3.77
CA GLY A 129 13.47 -1.29 -4.02
C GLY A 129 13.56 -2.35 -5.12
N VAL A 130 12.42 -2.95 -5.57
CA VAL A 130 12.45 -3.99 -6.62
C VAL A 130 11.55 -3.70 -7.82
N TYR A 131 10.74 -2.64 -7.78
CA TYR A 131 9.76 -2.36 -8.82
C TYR A 131 10.35 -1.87 -10.14
N ALA A 132 11.30 -0.95 -10.08
CA ALA A 132 11.84 -0.25 -11.26
C ALA A 132 13.36 -0.42 -11.39
N ILE A 133 13.87 -1.62 -11.10
CA ILE A 133 15.30 -1.91 -11.14
C ILE A 133 15.89 -1.63 -12.51
N THR A 134 16.95 -0.85 -12.54
CA THR A 134 17.74 -0.53 -13.72
C THR A 134 19.06 -1.33 -13.78
N LYS A 135 19.56 -1.78 -12.62
CA LYS A 135 20.81 -2.57 -12.50
C LYS A 135 20.59 -3.73 -11.54
N PRO A 136 20.78 -4.99 -11.97
CA PRO A 136 20.71 -6.15 -11.05
C PRO A 136 21.65 -5.97 -9.85
N GLY A 137 21.15 -6.27 -8.65
CA GLY A 137 21.90 -6.16 -7.41
C GLY A 137 21.88 -4.78 -6.75
N VAL A 138 21.22 -3.80 -7.37
CA VAL A 138 21.05 -2.46 -6.83
C VAL A 138 19.54 -2.20 -6.68
N ALA A 139 19.11 -1.79 -5.50
CA ALA A 139 17.72 -1.43 -5.28
C ALA A 139 17.28 -0.29 -6.21
N SER A 140 16.04 -0.33 -6.69
CA SER A 140 15.47 0.83 -7.35
C SER A 140 15.12 1.92 -6.34
N THR A 141 15.09 3.15 -6.81
CA THR A 141 14.95 4.35 -5.99
C THR A 141 13.60 5.02 -6.21
N PHE A 142 13.26 6.01 -5.37
CA PHE A 142 12.07 6.86 -5.60
C PHE A 142 12.06 7.47 -7.00
N LEU A 143 13.23 7.92 -7.47
CA LEU A 143 13.36 8.53 -8.80
C LEU A 143 13.26 7.51 -9.95
N ASP A 144 13.65 6.25 -9.74
CA ASP A 144 13.44 5.18 -10.73
C ASP A 144 11.94 4.90 -10.90
N VAL A 145 11.18 4.86 -9.78
CA VAL A 145 9.73 4.63 -9.81
C VAL A 145 9.00 5.74 -10.57
N ILE A 146 9.45 6.99 -10.51
CA ILE A 146 8.91 8.11 -11.30
C ILE A 146 8.85 7.76 -12.79
N SER A 147 9.84 7.05 -13.32
CA SER A 147 9.87 6.64 -14.73
C SER A 147 8.70 5.73 -15.12
N LYS A 148 8.08 5.04 -14.16
CA LYS A 148 6.94 4.13 -14.34
C LYS A 148 5.57 4.80 -14.20
N ILE A 149 5.50 6.08 -13.82
CA ILE A 149 4.22 6.81 -13.67
C ILE A 149 3.38 6.80 -14.95
N PRO A 150 3.94 7.06 -16.16
CA PRO A 150 3.15 6.96 -17.39
C PRO A 150 2.57 5.54 -17.64
N TYR A 151 3.32 4.51 -17.29
CA TYR A 151 2.85 3.12 -17.37
C TYR A 151 1.65 2.89 -16.45
N LEU A 152 1.75 3.26 -15.17
CA LEU A 152 0.68 3.12 -14.17
C LEU A 152 -0.58 3.89 -14.59
N THR A 153 -0.41 5.13 -15.08
CA THR A 153 -1.51 5.93 -15.62
C THR A 153 -2.15 5.24 -16.83
N SER A 154 -1.33 4.69 -17.74
CA SER A 154 -1.85 3.98 -18.93
C SER A 154 -2.52 2.64 -18.58
N LEU A 155 -2.19 2.04 -17.46
CA LEU A 155 -2.86 0.86 -16.91
C LEU A 155 -4.29 1.20 -16.47
N GLY A 156 -4.51 2.44 -16.01
CA GLY A 156 -5.81 2.94 -15.57
C GLY A 156 -6.04 2.86 -14.06
N VAL A 157 -5.04 2.48 -13.26
CA VAL A 157 -5.06 2.63 -11.80
C VAL A 157 -4.97 4.11 -11.43
N ASN A 158 -5.48 4.48 -10.26
CA ASN A 158 -5.47 5.86 -9.78
C ASN A 158 -4.93 6.01 -8.35
N VAL A 159 -4.42 4.94 -7.77
CA VAL A 159 -3.76 4.94 -6.45
C VAL A 159 -2.53 4.06 -6.52
N ILE A 160 -1.38 4.56 -6.06
CA ILE A 160 -0.25 3.70 -5.71
C ILE A 160 -0.19 3.49 -4.20
N GLN A 161 0.20 2.30 -3.79
CA GLN A 161 0.48 1.95 -2.40
C GLN A 161 1.90 1.37 -2.33
N PRO A 162 2.93 2.21 -2.12
CA PRO A 162 4.26 1.69 -1.81
C PRO A 162 4.20 0.95 -0.47
N LEU A 163 4.97 -0.16 -0.34
CA LEU A 163 5.30 -0.74 0.95
C LEU A 163 6.06 0.30 1.79
N PRO A 164 6.25 0.10 3.11
CA PRO A 164 6.83 1.13 3.96
C PRO A 164 8.14 1.69 3.39
N VAL A 165 8.35 2.99 3.55
CA VAL A 165 9.43 3.76 2.90
C VAL A 165 10.37 4.44 3.88
N ASP A 166 10.11 4.31 5.16
CA ASP A 166 10.95 4.81 6.24
C ASP A 166 12.16 3.88 6.49
N GLU A 167 13.22 4.45 7.09
CA GLU A 167 14.48 3.76 7.35
C GLU A 167 14.29 2.53 8.23
N VAL A 168 14.91 1.43 7.87
CA VAL A 168 14.76 0.11 8.49
C VAL A 168 16.00 -0.36 9.21
N GLU A 169 15.83 -1.35 10.11
CA GLU A 169 16.94 -1.93 10.87
C GLU A 169 17.95 -2.66 9.98
N THR A 170 17.49 -3.33 8.93
CA THR A 170 18.35 -4.17 8.07
C THR A 170 17.89 -4.15 6.62
N ASP A 171 18.82 -3.93 5.70
CA ASP A 171 18.60 -3.99 4.26
C ASP A 171 19.14 -5.29 3.63
N PRO A 172 18.45 -5.80 2.58
CA PRO A 172 17.16 -5.35 2.05
C PRO A 172 15.98 -5.85 2.89
N SER A 173 14.96 -5.03 3.04
CA SER A 173 13.75 -5.29 3.84
C SER A 173 12.48 -5.06 3.04
N MET A 174 11.35 -5.56 3.55
CA MET A 174 10.02 -5.17 3.07
C MET A 174 9.57 -3.81 3.62
N GLY A 175 10.32 -3.24 4.57
CA GLY A 175 10.01 -1.98 5.25
C GLY A 175 9.25 -2.14 6.58
N TYR A 176 8.94 -3.36 7.03
CA TYR A 176 8.14 -3.56 8.26
C TYR A 176 8.95 -3.62 9.55
N ASP A 177 10.24 -3.35 9.51
CA ASP A 177 11.16 -3.26 10.64
C ASP A 177 11.71 -1.83 10.82
N GLY A 178 10.82 -0.83 10.68
CA GLY A 178 11.15 0.59 10.74
C GLY A 178 11.88 1.00 12.02
N ALA A 179 13.02 1.67 11.86
CA ALA A 179 13.88 2.15 12.93
C ALA A 179 13.85 3.69 13.09
N ASP A 180 13.66 4.42 11.99
CA ASP A 180 13.60 5.88 11.96
C ASP A 180 12.41 6.38 11.12
N TYR A 181 11.27 6.57 11.76
CA TYR A 181 9.94 6.77 11.17
C TYR A 181 9.77 8.03 10.31
N PHE A 182 10.68 9.01 10.42
CA PHE A 182 10.58 10.29 9.70
C PHE A 182 11.61 10.41 8.58
N SER A 183 12.51 9.43 8.43
CA SER A 183 13.56 9.43 7.42
C SER A 183 13.25 8.43 6.31
N PRO A 184 13.39 8.81 5.03
CA PRO A 184 13.32 7.87 3.92
C PRO A 184 14.46 6.85 3.97
N ASP A 185 14.16 5.62 3.56
CA ASP A 185 15.07 4.48 3.53
C ASP A 185 16.28 4.72 2.61
N PHE A 186 17.48 4.43 3.07
CA PHE A 186 18.77 4.73 2.40
C PHE A 186 18.87 4.16 0.99
N PRO A 187 18.57 2.88 0.73
CA PRO A 187 18.62 2.29 -0.61
C PRO A 187 17.72 2.97 -1.64
N TYR A 188 16.68 3.67 -1.20
CA TYR A 188 15.72 4.32 -2.10
C TYR A 188 16.14 5.72 -2.55
N VAL A 189 17.30 6.20 -2.08
CA VAL A 189 17.79 7.56 -2.33
C VAL A 189 18.94 7.57 -3.33
N VAL A 190 18.82 8.39 -4.36
CA VAL A 190 19.92 8.67 -5.31
C VAL A 190 20.83 9.74 -4.74
N THR A 191 22.12 9.40 -4.51
CA THR A 191 23.12 10.34 -4.00
C THR A 191 24.15 10.75 -5.08
N ASN A 192 24.26 9.99 -6.18
CA ASN A 192 25.22 10.26 -7.24
C ASN A 192 24.75 11.46 -8.11
N PRO A 193 25.57 12.55 -8.25
CA PRO A 193 25.18 13.72 -9.02
C PRO A 193 24.91 13.45 -10.50
N GLY A 194 25.57 12.47 -11.11
CA GLY A 194 25.35 12.10 -12.52
C GLY A 194 24.00 11.41 -12.71
N GLU A 195 23.62 10.53 -11.78
CA GLU A 195 22.32 9.85 -11.76
C GLU A 195 21.20 10.84 -11.47
N LEU A 196 21.38 11.76 -10.50
CA LEU A 196 20.42 12.86 -10.23
C LEU A 196 20.10 13.67 -11.49
N ASN A 197 21.12 14.05 -12.29
CA ASN A 197 20.89 14.78 -13.54
C ASN A 197 20.11 13.95 -14.57
N THR A 198 20.33 12.65 -14.63
CA THR A 198 19.58 11.74 -15.52
C THR A 198 18.12 11.69 -15.11
N HIS A 199 17.82 11.49 -13.83
CA HIS A 199 16.46 11.49 -13.32
C HIS A 199 15.76 12.84 -13.46
N LEU A 200 16.48 13.94 -13.24
CA LEU A 200 15.97 15.29 -13.47
C LEU A 200 15.50 15.48 -14.93
N GLY A 201 16.24 14.92 -15.90
CA GLY A 201 15.82 14.91 -17.30
C GLY A 201 14.47 14.19 -17.50
N THR A 202 14.27 13.05 -16.84
CA THR A 202 13.00 12.31 -16.87
C THR A 202 11.88 13.12 -16.22
N ILE A 203 12.09 13.65 -15.01
CA ILE A 203 11.13 14.47 -14.26
C ILE A 203 10.68 15.66 -15.12
N ASN A 204 11.64 16.42 -15.67
CA ASN A 204 11.34 17.61 -16.46
C ASN A 204 10.62 17.27 -17.77
N SER A 205 10.88 16.11 -18.36
CA SER A 205 10.13 15.62 -19.51
C SER A 205 8.67 15.33 -19.15
N LEU A 206 8.42 14.75 -18.00
CA LEU A 206 7.07 14.47 -17.47
C LEU A 206 6.33 15.77 -17.14
N LEU A 207 6.96 16.72 -16.48
CA LEU A 207 6.39 18.04 -16.19
C LEU A 207 6.07 18.81 -17.47
N ALA A 208 7.00 18.84 -18.44
CA ALA A 208 6.80 19.50 -19.73
C ALA A 208 5.62 18.90 -20.52
N ALA A 209 5.41 17.58 -20.47
CA ALA A 209 4.27 16.92 -21.09
C ALA A 209 2.92 17.37 -20.48
N LYS A 210 2.93 17.95 -19.28
CA LYS A 210 1.77 18.55 -18.60
C LYS A 210 1.75 20.08 -18.67
N GLY A 211 2.71 20.71 -19.32
CA GLY A 211 2.83 22.17 -19.43
C GLY A 211 3.24 22.83 -18.11
N LEU A 212 3.91 22.11 -17.22
CA LEU A 212 4.35 22.57 -15.90
C LEU A 212 5.81 23.05 -15.93
N PRO A 213 6.22 23.94 -15.03
CA PRO A 213 7.59 24.45 -14.94
C PRO A 213 8.58 23.32 -14.59
N PRO A 214 9.84 23.42 -15.06
CA PRO A 214 10.85 22.42 -14.73
C PRO A 214 11.37 22.58 -13.30
N MET A 215 11.87 21.48 -12.74
CA MET A 215 12.64 21.43 -11.51
C MET A 215 14.14 21.61 -11.77
N HIS A 216 14.89 21.88 -10.71
CA HIS A 216 16.34 21.96 -10.69
C HIS A 216 16.94 20.82 -9.87
N VAL A 217 18.24 20.55 -10.01
CA VAL A 217 18.93 19.51 -9.23
C VAL A 217 18.79 19.76 -7.73
N ALA A 218 18.81 21.03 -7.31
CA ALA A 218 18.64 21.40 -5.90
C ALA A 218 17.31 20.91 -5.31
N ASP A 219 16.27 20.81 -6.12
CA ASP A 219 14.92 20.42 -5.68
C ASP A 219 14.77 18.90 -5.43
N ILE A 220 15.79 18.09 -5.81
CA ILE A 220 15.80 16.63 -5.65
C ILE A 220 17.11 16.10 -5.02
N GLN A 221 17.89 16.95 -4.35
CA GLN A 221 19.19 16.54 -3.78
C GLN A 221 19.11 15.66 -2.55
N SER A 222 18.01 15.74 -1.80
CA SER A 222 17.81 15.02 -0.54
C SER A 222 16.86 13.84 -0.71
N GLY A 223 16.97 12.81 0.13
CA GLY A 223 16.04 11.69 0.16
C GLY A 223 14.60 12.16 0.43
N HIS A 224 14.45 13.10 1.35
CA HIS A 224 13.17 13.76 1.62
C HIS A 224 12.56 14.39 0.36
N ALA A 225 13.35 15.20 -0.38
CA ALA A 225 12.89 15.84 -1.61
C ALA A 225 12.62 14.85 -2.76
N GLN A 226 13.34 13.72 -2.81
CA GLN A 226 13.07 12.67 -3.81
C GLN A 226 11.75 11.95 -3.57
N LEU A 227 11.39 11.70 -2.30
CA LEU A 227 10.07 11.17 -1.96
C LEU A 227 8.96 12.20 -2.27
N GLN A 228 9.20 13.49 -1.99
CA GLN A 228 8.29 14.56 -2.42
C GLN A 228 8.10 14.57 -3.94
N ALA A 229 9.19 14.41 -4.72
CA ALA A 229 9.12 14.36 -6.18
C ALA A 229 8.30 13.17 -6.68
N LEU A 230 8.41 12.00 -6.05
CA LEU A 230 7.58 10.85 -6.40
C LEU A 230 6.09 11.15 -6.20
N VAL A 231 5.72 11.73 -5.06
CA VAL A 231 4.30 12.05 -4.76
C VAL A 231 3.79 13.15 -5.69
N ASP A 232 4.55 14.21 -5.89
CA ASP A 232 4.21 15.33 -6.78
C ASP A 232 3.91 14.85 -8.19
N LEU A 233 4.81 14.06 -8.77
CA LEU A 233 4.61 13.50 -10.11
C LEU A 233 3.44 12.52 -10.17
N CYS A 234 3.19 11.74 -9.12
CA CYS A 234 1.99 10.92 -9.03
C CYS A 234 0.73 11.79 -9.11
N HIS A 235 0.64 12.85 -8.33
CA HIS A 235 -0.49 13.78 -8.34
C HIS A 235 -0.67 14.50 -9.68
N VAL A 236 0.42 14.98 -10.27
CA VAL A 236 0.41 15.60 -11.62
C VAL A 236 -0.17 14.67 -12.68
N TYR A 237 0.00 13.35 -12.50
CA TYR A 237 -0.51 12.32 -13.41
C TYR A 237 -1.83 11.69 -12.95
N GLY A 238 -2.43 12.18 -11.86
CA GLY A 238 -3.74 11.74 -11.36
C GLY A 238 -3.70 10.47 -10.53
N LEU A 239 -2.54 10.12 -9.95
CA LEU A 239 -2.34 9.01 -9.04
C LEU A 239 -2.28 9.51 -7.59
N ALA A 240 -3.17 9.04 -6.74
CA ALA A 240 -3.09 9.24 -5.30
C ALA A 240 -1.99 8.34 -4.69
N VAL A 241 -1.43 8.74 -3.56
CA VAL A 241 -0.42 7.96 -2.85
C VAL A 241 -0.92 7.59 -1.45
N VAL A 242 -1.08 6.28 -1.22
CA VAL A 242 -1.48 5.68 0.07
C VAL A 242 -0.25 5.02 0.69
N PHE A 243 0.30 5.60 1.73
CA PHE A 243 1.48 5.06 2.39
C PHE A 243 1.13 3.85 3.29
N ASP A 244 1.99 2.84 3.27
CA ASP A 244 1.94 1.74 4.23
C ASP A 244 2.75 2.14 5.47
N VAL A 245 2.14 2.08 6.66
CA VAL A 245 2.77 2.54 7.91
C VAL A 245 2.65 1.49 9.01
N VAL A 246 3.73 1.30 9.76
CA VAL A 246 3.86 0.27 10.80
C VAL A 246 3.80 0.93 12.17
N TYR A 247 2.63 0.90 12.82
CA TYR A 247 2.44 1.53 14.15
C TYR A 247 2.18 0.51 15.25
N ASN A 248 2.27 -0.78 14.94
CA ASN A 248 2.10 -1.85 15.90
C ASN A 248 3.42 -2.24 16.59
N HIS A 249 4.56 -2.13 15.91
CA HIS A 249 5.89 -2.46 16.43
C HIS A 249 6.97 -1.55 15.84
N ALA A 250 8.19 -1.63 16.37
CA ALA A 250 9.38 -0.95 15.88
C ALA A 250 10.56 -1.93 15.77
N GLY A 251 11.44 -1.71 14.80
CA GLY A 251 12.78 -2.29 14.70
C GLY A 251 13.81 -1.57 15.57
N GLY A 252 15.10 -1.77 15.29
CA GLY A 252 16.20 -1.06 15.95
C GLY A 252 16.58 -1.60 17.33
N PHE A 253 16.09 -2.76 17.74
CA PHE A 253 16.44 -3.34 19.06
C PHE A 253 17.59 -4.36 19.00
N ASN A 254 18.05 -4.76 17.82
CA ASN A 254 19.13 -5.75 17.61
C ASN A 254 20.51 -5.12 17.38
N GLY A 255 20.92 -4.22 18.26
CA GLY A 255 22.30 -3.67 18.23
C GLY A 255 22.41 -2.27 17.63
N ASP A 256 21.30 -1.62 17.32
CA ASP A 256 21.27 -0.20 16.99
C ASP A 256 21.13 0.65 18.27
N ASP A 257 22.24 0.91 18.92
CA ASP A 257 22.27 1.67 20.19
C ASP A 257 21.79 3.13 20.05
N GLU A 258 21.61 3.64 18.83
CA GLU A 258 21.16 5.02 18.57
C GLU A 258 19.63 5.12 18.34
N SER A 259 18.93 3.98 18.19
CA SER A 259 17.50 3.92 17.93
C SER A 259 16.60 4.35 19.09
N ILE A 260 15.31 4.50 18.81
CA ILE A 260 14.29 4.81 19.82
C ILE A 260 14.17 3.74 20.91
N PHE A 261 14.55 2.48 20.64
CA PHE A 261 14.54 1.41 21.63
C PHE A 261 15.52 1.67 22.78
N TYR A 262 16.70 2.20 22.48
CA TYR A 262 17.76 2.51 23.45
C TYR A 262 17.72 3.96 23.94
N TYR A 263 16.77 4.74 23.51
CA TYR A 263 16.63 6.13 23.93
C TYR A 263 16.29 6.19 25.42
N ASP A 264 17.11 6.82 26.25
CA ASP A 264 16.91 7.01 27.68
C ASP A 264 16.46 5.73 28.46
N ARG A 265 16.93 4.55 28.04
CA ARG A 265 16.54 3.26 28.58
C ARG A 265 17.08 3.03 29.98
N LEU A 266 16.29 2.36 30.86
CA LEU A 266 16.70 1.95 32.20
C LEU A 266 17.83 0.90 32.19
N PRO A 267 18.56 0.71 33.32
CA PRO A 267 19.75 -0.12 33.35
C PRO A 267 19.55 -1.62 33.21
N ASN A 268 18.32 -2.13 33.32
CA ASN A 268 18.05 -3.56 33.27
C ASN A 268 18.08 -4.10 31.83
N LYS A 269 19.27 -4.36 31.34
CA LYS A 269 19.49 -4.87 29.99
C LYS A 269 18.80 -6.20 29.75
N GLY A 270 18.03 -6.28 28.66
CA GLY A 270 17.33 -7.48 28.26
C GLY A 270 15.86 -7.53 28.69
N ASN A 271 15.34 -6.49 29.34
CA ASN A 271 13.92 -6.31 29.58
C ASN A 271 13.36 -5.20 28.68
N PRO A 272 12.55 -5.51 27.67
CA PRO A 272 11.98 -4.51 26.75
C PRO A 272 11.12 -3.44 27.45
N ASN A 273 10.52 -3.74 28.61
CA ASN A 273 9.78 -2.75 29.41
C ASN A 273 10.66 -1.62 29.97
N ASP A 274 11.97 -1.76 29.93
CA ASP A 274 12.89 -0.68 30.29
C ASP A 274 12.99 0.40 29.19
N SER A 275 12.55 0.10 27.97
CA SER A 275 12.46 1.08 26.88
C SER A 275 11.35 2.09 27.15
N LEU A 276 11.54 3.32 26.66
CA LEU A 276 10.56 4.38 26.76
C LEU A 276 9.45 4.23 25.72
N TYR A 277 9.79 3.76 24.54
CA TYR A 277 8.90 3.68 23.36
C TYR A 277 8.25 2.31 23.17
N CYS A 278 8.87 1.24 23.66
CA CYS A 278 8.45 -0.13 23.39
C CYS A 278 8.00 -0.88 24.65
N THR A 279 7.22 -1.94 24.44
CA THR A 279 6.85 -2.94 25.49
C THR A 279 7.75 -4.17 25.35
N ASP A 280 7.58 -5.15 26.25
CA ASP A 280 8.25 -6.46 26.22
C ASP A 280 7.57 -7.50 25.32
N GLN A 281 6.55 -7.09 24.55
CA GLN A 281 5.75 -8.01 23.74
C GLN A 281 6.22 -7.99 22.28
N ASP A 282 6.60 -9.17 21.80
CA ASP A 282 6.72 -9.50 20.40
C ASP A 282 5.71 -10.60 20.06
N ARG A 283 4.88 -10.38 19.04
CA ARG A 283 3.89 -11.35 18.55
C ARG A 283 4.33 -11.99 17.22
N GLY A 284 5.62 -11.93 16.90
CA GLY A 284 6.16 -12.44 15.64
C GLY A 284 5.91 -11.51 14.46
N THR A 285 5.71 -10.22 14.74
CA THR A 285 5.45 -9.19 13.73
C THR A 285 6.74 -8.56 13.16
N GLY A 286 7.92 -8.93 13.67
CA GLY A 286 9.22 -8.41 13.21
C GLY A 286 9.87 -7.40 14.14
N GLY A 287 9.20 -7.02 15.23
CA GLY A 287 9.74 -6.05 16.19
C GLY A 287 9.01 -6.04 17.53
N LEU A 288 9.42 -5.14 18.42
CA LEU A 288 8.79 -4.97 19.72
C LEU A 288 7.61 -4.00 19.63
N SER A 289 6.49 -4.37 20.25
CA SER A 289 5.28 -3.55 20.25
C SER A 289 5.54 -2.16 20.84
N LEU A 290 5.03 -1.12 20.17
CA LEU A 290 5.07 0.24 20.69
C LEU A 290 4.19 0.40 21.94
N ALA A 291 4.67 1.21 22.89
CA ALA A 291 4.05 1.40 24.20
C ALA A 291 2.87 2.38 24.15
N LEU A 292 1.77 2.00 23.53
CA LEU A 292 0.61 2.89 23.30
C LEU A 292 -0.15 3.28 24.58
N TRP A 293 0.16 2.67 25.72
CA TRP A 293 -0.28 3.15 27.03
C TRP A 293 0.33 4.52 27.36
N ASN A 294 1.47 4.85 26.75
CA ASN A 294 2.17 6.12 26.91
C ASN A 294 1.63 7.16 25.91
N ASN A 295 1.17 8.29 26.42
CA ASN A 295 0.58 9.35 25.61
C ASN A 295 1.59 10.01 24.64
N ASP A 296 2.86 10.12 25.04
CA ASP A 296 3.90 10.72 24.20
C ASP A 296 4.28 9.81 23.04
N VAL A 297 4.21 8.47 23.21
CA VAL A 297 4.39 7.51 22.12
C VAL A 297 3.21 7.56 21.14
N ARG A 298 1.96 7.65 21.63
CA ARG A 298 0.81 7.88 20.74
C ARG A 298 0.97 9.16 19.93
N GLN A 299 1.39 10.24 20.60
CA GLN A 299 1.61 11.53 19.93
C GLN A 299 2.75 11.48 18.91
N PHE A 300 3.81 10.70 19.16
CA PHE A 300 4.91 10.45 18.21
C PHE A 300 4.37 9.87 16.89
N LEU A 301 3.54 8.83 16.95
CA LEU A 301 2.96 8.18 15.78
C LEU A 301 1.93 9.06 15.07
N ILE A 302 1.10 9.81 15.81
CA ILE A 302 0.17 10.77 15.22
C ILE A 302 0.95 11.89 14.49
N ASN A 303 2.05 12.37 15.08
CA ASN A 303 2.93 13.36 14.44
C ASN A 303 3.58 12.78 13.17
N ASN A 304 3.92 11.49 13.14
CA ASN A 304 4.43 10.85 11.93
C ASN A 304 3.37 10.82 10.81
N ALA A 305 2.14 10.44 11.11
CA ALA A 305 1.06 10.50 10.13
C ALA A 305 0.79 11.94 9.63
N LEU A 306 0.82 12.93 10.53
CA LEU A 306 0.70 14.34 10.16
C LEU A 306 1.88 14.83 9.31
N TYR A 307 3.08 14.34 9.55
CA TYR A 307 4.26 14.62 8.74
C TYR A 307 4.05 14.14 7.29
N TYR A 308 3.57 12.91 7.08
CA TYR A 308 3.24 12.41 5.74
C TYR A 308 2.16 13.25 5.04
N ILE A 309 1.15 13.74 5.79
CA ILE A 309 0.11 14.61 5.22
C ILE A 309 0.66 15.98 4.84
N ASN A 310 1.46 16.58 5.70
CA ASN A 310 1.88 17.97 5.55
C ASN A 310 3.10 18.14 4.64
N GLU A 311 4.04 17.18 4.69
CA GLU A 311 5.30 17.28 3.96
C GLU A 311 5.34 16.41 2.70
N PHE A 312 4.48 15.37 2.59
CA PHE A 312 4.39 14.52 1.39
C PHE A 312 2.99 14.50 0.77
N HIS A 313 2.06 15.31 1.20
CA HIS A 313 0.70 15.40 0.66
C HIS A 313 -0.07 14.06 0.61
N ALA A 314 0.26 13.11 1.48
CA ALA A 314 -0.32 11.76 1.53
C ALA A 314 -1.84 11.74 1.35
N ASP A 315 -2.38 10.83 0.52
CA ASP A 315 -3.80 10.66 0.25
C ASP A 315 -4.46 9.59 1.08
N GLY A 316 -3.68 8.80 1.77
CA GLY A 316 -4.16 7.78 2.66
C GLY A 316 -3.04 7.02 3.33
N PHE A 317 -3.46 6.13 4.22
CA PHE A 317 -2.60 5.18 4.90
C PHE A 317 -3.21 3.78 4.87
N ARG A 318 -2.37 2.78 4.67
CA ARG A 318 -2.62 1.41 5.09
C ARG A 318 -1.87 1.21 6.40
N TYR A 319 -2.58 0.84 7.44
CA TYR A 319 -2.01 0.59 8.77
C TYR A 319 -1.78 -0.89 8.96
N ASP A 320 -0.51 -1.24 9.12
CA ASP A 320 -0.05 -2.60 9.30
C ASP A 320 -0.58 -3.21 10.61
N GLU A 321 -1.01 -4.47 10.55
CA GLU A 321 -1.32 -5.33 11.70
C GLU A 321 -2.08 -4.65 12.85
N ILE A 322 -3.19 -3.99 12.56
CA ILE A 322 -4.08 -3.41 13.59
C ILE A 322 -4.59 -4.49 14.55
N SER A 323 -4.73 -5.76 14.10
CA SER A 323 -5.07 -6.90 14.96
C SER A 323 -4.04 -7.07 16.08
N SER A 324 -2.77 -7.09 15.72
CA SER A 324 -1.64 -7.20 16.64
C SER A 324 -1.56 -5.99 17.57
N LEU A 325 -1.65 -4.77 17.02
CA LEU A 325 -1.66 -3.53 17.80
C LEU A 325 -2.72 -3.56 18.91
N LEU A 326 -3.95 -3.95 18.57
CA LEU A 326 -5.07 -4.02 19.52
C LEU A 326 -4.88 -5.15 20.53
N SER A 327 -4.40 -6.31 20.11
CA SER A 327 -4.13 -7.44 20.99
C SER A 327 -3.08 -7.08 22.05
N MET A 328 -2.01 -6.41 21.67
CA MET A 328 -0.93 -6.04 22.59
C MET A 328 -1.31 -4.88 23.51
N ASN A 329 -1.94 -3.85 22.98
CA ASN A 329 -2.20 -2.59 23.68
C ASN A 329 -3.64 -2.45 24.21
N LYS A 330 -4.58 -3.31 23.80
CA LYS A 330 -5.98 -3.36 24.27
C LYS A 330 -6.67 -1.99 24.25
N ASP A 331 -7.14 -1.52 25.41
CA ASP A 331 -7.85 -0.24 25.52
C ASP A 331 -7.00 0.97 25.12
N SER A 332 -5.69 0.93 25.37
CA SER A 332 -4.79 2.02 24.94
C SER A 332 -4.54 2.00 23.42
N GLY A 333 -4.46 0.81 22.81
CA GLY A 333 -4.45 0.65 21.36
C GLY A 333 -5.75 1.13 20.71
N TRP A 334 -6.90 0.81 21.33
CA TRP A 334 -8.21 1.30 20.89
C TRP A 334 -8.29 2.83 20.95
N THR A 335 -7.83 3.41 22.06
CA THR A 335 -7.76 4.87 22.23
C THR A 335 -6.86 5.50 21.18
N PHE A 336 -5.68 4.90 20.93
CA PHE A 336 -4.77 5.37 19.90
C PHE A 336 -5.41 5.37 18.50
N CYS A 337 -6.06 4.28 18.09
CA CYS A 337 -6.74 4.23 16.79
C CYS A 337 -7.77 5.36 16.64
N ARG A 338 -8.55 5.63 17.69
CA ARG A 338 -9.56 6.69 17.68
C ARG A 338 -8.95 8.09 17.63
N ASP A 339 -7.90 8.34 18.40
CA ASP A 339 -7.18 9.61 18.42
C ASP A 339 -6.52 9.87 17.06
N LEU A 340 -5.87 8.85 16.49
CA LEU A 340 -5.23 8.89 15.19
C LEU A 340 -6.26 9.20 14.09
N THR A 341 -7.25 8.34 13.92
CA THR A 341 -8.23 8.47 12.83
C THR A 341 -9.04 9.75 12.94
N GLY A 342 -9.42 10.15 14.15
CA GLY A 342 -10.13 11.39 14.43
C GLY A 342 -9.30 12.63 14.08
N THR A 343 -8.02 12.66 14.49
CA THR A 343 -7.11 13.77 14.20
C THR A 343 -6.88 13.92 12.69
N LEU A 344 -6.56 12.82 12.01
CA LEU A 344 -6.26 12.86 10.57
C LEU A 344 -7.49 13.24 9.75
N ARG A 345 -8.67 12.76 10.11
CA ARG A 345 -9.93 13.15 9.45
C ARG A 345 -10.25 14.63 9.62
N PHE A 346 -9.90 15.22 10.76
CA PHE A 346 -10.04 16.67 10.98
C PHE A 346 -9.10 17.46 10.07
N VAL A 347 -7.85 16.99 9.89
CA VAL A 347 -6.83 17.68 9.09
C VAL A 347 -7.07 17.52 7.58
N LYS A 348 -7.32 16.28 7.12
CA LYS A 348 -7.55 15.96 5.71
C LYS A 348 -8.77 15.03 5.58
N PRO A 349 -10.00 15.55 5.44
CA PRO A 349 -11.24 14.77 5.47
C PRO A 349 -11.36 13.68 4.39
N ARG A 350 -10.67 13.83 3.27
CA ARG A 350 -10.66 12.85 2.15
C ARG A 350 -9.48 11.86 2.21
N LEU A 351 -8.73 11.83 3.30
CA LEU A 351 -7.64 10.89 3.52
C LEU A 351 -8.20 9.47 3.73
N LEU A 352 -7.79 8.51 2.91
CA LEU A 352 -8.15 7.10 3.11
C LEU A 352 -7.40 6.53 4.32
N GLN A 353 -8.11 5.98 5.28
CA GLN A 353 -7.56 5.28 6.43
C GLN A 353 -7.95 3.79 6.36
N ASN A 354 -7.03 2.96 5.86
CA ASN A 354 -7.25 1.54 5.57
C ASN A 354 -6.54 0.66 6.60
N ALA A 355 -7.29 -0.09 7.40
CA ALA A 355 -6.73 -0.96 8.43
C ALA A 355 -6.44 -2.37 7.89
N GLU A 356 -5.25 -2.91 8.18
CA GLU A 356 -5.09 -4.35 8.15
C GLU A 356 -5.58 -4.93 9.49
N PHE A 357 -6.75 -5.55 9.44
CA PHE A 357 -7.38 -6.11 10.64
C PHE A 357 -8.04 -7.47 10.33
N TRP A 358 -7.68 -8.47 11.09
CA TRP A 358 -8.14 -9.86 10.97
C TRP A 358 -8.93 -10.27 12.20
N PRO A 359 -10.28 -10.31 12.15
CA PRO A 359 -11.10 -10.67 13.31
C PRO A 359 -10.78 -12.07 13.82
N GLY A 360 -10.52 -12.17 15.14
CA GLY A 360 -10.26 -13.46 15.80
C GLY A 360 -8.84 -14.00 15.66
N GLU A 361 -7.95 -13.33 14.98
CA GLU A 361 -6.54 -13.71 14.87
C GLU A 361 -5.87 -13.77 16.26
N PHE A 362 -6.11 -12.75 17.06
CA PHE A 362 -5.71 -12.72 18.47
C PHE A 362 -6.96 -12.65 19.35
N GLY A 363 -7.28 -13.71 20.05
CA GLY A 363 -8.55 -13.86 20.79
C GLY A 363 -8.70 -13.02 22.06
N ASP A 364 -7.68 -12.27 22.46
CA ASP A 364 -7.60 -11.58 23.76
C ASP A 364 -8.13 -10.13 23.75
N PHE A 365 -8.46 -9.57 22.58
CA PHE A 365 -9.17 -8.28 22.43
C PHE A 365 -10.16 -8.34 21.27
N PRO A 366 -11.33 -8.97 21.44
CA PRO A 366 -12.26 -9.22 20.35
C PRO A 366 -12.91 -7.93 19.84
N LYS A 367 -12.68 -7.59 18.58
CA LYS A 367 -13.36 -6.54 17.83
C LYS A 367 -13.90 -7.11 16.53
N SER A 368 -15.03 -6.62 16.09
CA SER A 368 -15.61 -6.96 14.79
C SER A 368 -15.09 -6.03 13.70
N ARG A 369 -15.24 -6.42 12.42
CA ARG A 369 -15.01 -5.54 11.28
C ARG A 369 -15.82 -4.25 11.38
N GLN A 370 -17.06 -4.35 11.86
CA GLN A 370 -17.91 -3.18 12.04
C GLN A 370 -17.37 -2.21 13.09
N ASP A 371 -16.78 -2.71 14.21
CA ASP A 371 -16.15 -1.84 15.21
C ASP A 371 -14.98 -1.04 14.62
N ILE A 372 -14.21 -1.64 13.70
CA ILE A 372 -13.05 -1.00 13.06
C ILE A 372 -13.50 0.16 12.16
N VAL A 373 -14.53 -0.06 11.32
CA VAL A 373 -14.98 0.95 10.36
C VAL A 373 -16.08 1.89 10.90
N ALA A 374 -16.65 1.62 12.05
CA ALA A 374 -17.59 2.55 12.66
C ALA A 374 -16.89 3.85 13.06
N SER A 375 -17.60 4.97 12.89
CA SER A 375 -17.05 6.30 13.23
C SER A 375 -16.70 6.40 14.73
N VAL A 376 -15.72 7.24 15.05
CA VAL A 376 -15.31 7.53 16.44
C VAL A 376 -16.50 8.01 17.27
N GLY A 377 -17.39 8.84 16.71
CA GLY A 377 -18.61 9.32 17.36
C GLY A 377 -19.60 8.20 17.71
N ASN A 378 -19.61 7.11 16.97
CA ASN A 378 -20.42 5.92 17.22
C ASN A 378 -19.69 4.84 18.06
N GLY A 379 -18.55 5.17 18.65
CA GLY A 379 -17.78 4.26 19.49
C GLY A 379 -16.79 3.37 18.73
N GLY A 380 -16.70 3.47 17.42
CA GLY A 380 -15.78 2.71 16.58
C GLY A 380 -14.35 3.26 16.57
N ALA A 381 -13.46 2.55 15.86
CA ALA A 381 -12.06 2.97 15.68
C ALA A 381 -11.91 4.12 14.66
N GLY A 382 -12.85 4.28 13.74
CA GLY A 382 -12.90 5.41 12.78
C GLY A 382 -12.15 5.20 11.47
N PHE A 383 -11.66 3.99 11.17
CA PHE A 383 -11.08 3.69 9.86
C PHE A 383 -12.14 3.77 8.76
N ASP A 384 -11.73 4.14 7.55
CA ASP A 384 -12.63 4.22 6.38
C ASP A 384 -12.86 2.84 5.77
N ALA A 385 -11.77 2.10 5.63
CA ALA A 385 -11.75 0.79 5.00
C ALA A 385 -10.84 -0.18 5.76
N MET A 386 -10.92 -1.45 5.38
CA MET A 386 -10.00 -2.47 5.87
C MET A 386 -9.72 -3.52 4.80
N GLN A 387 -8.61 -4.24 4.92
CA GLN A 387 -8.33 -5.39 4.07
C GLN A 387 -9.35 -6.51 4.30
N HIS A 388 -9.80 -7.14 3.21
CA HIS A 388 -10.80 -8.20 3.24
C HIS A 388 -10.40 -9.37 2.35
N ASP A 389 -10.30 -10.55 2.93
CA ASP A 389 -9.72 -11.76 2.31
C ASP A 389 -10.75 -12.76 1.75
N GLY A 390 -12.04 -12.60 2.05
CA GLY A 390 -13.07 -13.58 1.69
C GLY A 390 -13.13 -13.88 0.19
N LEU A 391 -13.20 -12.85 -0.66
CA LEU A 391 -13.22 -13.04 -2.10
C LEU A 391 -11.86 -13.59 -2.61
N ARG A 392 -10.74 -13.09 -2.06
CA ARG A 392 -9.39 -13.60 -2.39
C ARG A 392 -9.28 -15.10 -2.19
N GLY A 393 -9.62 -15.57 -1.00
CA GLY A 393 -9.57 -16.99 -0.65
C GLY A 393 -10.45 -17.82 -1.59
N ALA A 394 -11.71 -17.45 -1.75
CA ALA A 394 -12.66 -18.18 -2.58
C ALA A 394 -12.22 -18.26 -4.06
N VAL A 395 -11.70 -17.18 -4.64
CA VAL A 395 -11.24 -17.15 -6.04
C VAL A 395 -9.96 -17.96 -6.20
N ARG A 396 -8.96 -17.80 -5.32
CA ARG A 396 -7.70 -18.57 -5.39
C ARG A 396 -7.93 -20.06 -5.24
N ASP A 397 -8.79 -20.48 -4.30
CA ASP A 397 -9.15 -21.89 -4.10
C ASP A 397 -9.90 -22.48 -5.31
N ALA A 398 -10.80 -21.72 -5.91
CA ALA A 398 -11.52 -22.15 -7.12
C ALA A 398 -10.57 -22.33 -8.31
N VAL A 399 -9.65 -21.37 -8.53
CA VAL A 399 -8.63 -21.44 -9.59
C VAL A 399 -7.69 -22.63 -9.37
N LYS A 400 -7.20 -22.82 -8.14
CA LYS A 400 -6.38 -23.96 -7.75
C LYS A 400 -7.11 -25.29 -7.97
N SER A 401 -8.37 -25.39 -7.56
CA SER A 401 -9.19 -26.59 -7.76
C SER A 401 -9.42 -26.89 -9.23
N ALA A 402 -9.66 -25.85 -10.06
CA ALA A 402 -9.81 -26.01 -11.50
C ALA A 402 -8.53 -26.53 -12.18
N SER A 403 -7.34 -26.28 -11.63
CA SER A 403 -6.08 -26.77 -12.19
C SER A 403 -5.92 -28.30 -12.14
N PHE A 404 -6.69 -28.98 -11.30
CA PHE A 404 -6.71 -30.44 -11.24
C PHE A 404 -7.57 -31.10 -12.33
N GLY A 405 -8.06 -30.30 -13.29
CA GLY A 405 -8.76 -30.80 -14.49
C GLY A 405 -10.28 -30.71 -14.41
N GLN A 406 -10.92 -31.11 -15.51
CA GLN A 406 -12.37 -30.94 -15.73
C GLN A 406 -13.25 -31.63 -14.66
N ASN A 407 -12.78 -32.70 -14.06
CA ASN A 407 -13.55 -33.50 -13.09
C ASN A 407 -13.30 -33.11 -11.64
N SER A 408 -12.44 -32.12 -11.37
CA SER A 408 -12.20 -31.64 -10.00
C SER A 408 -13.39 -30.86 -9.45
N GLY A 409 -13.62 -30.96 -8.15
CA GLY A 409 -14.65 -30.15 -7.48
C GLY A 409 -14.21 -28.68 -7.37
N VAL A 410 -14.94 -27.77 -8.02
CA VAL A 410 -14.69 -26.33 -7.95
C VAL A 410 -15.82 -25.67 -7.18
N ASN A 411 -15.50 -24.94 -6.09
CA ASN A 411 -16.51 -24.29 -5.25
C ASN A 411 -16.82 -22.87 -5.75
N ILE A 412 -17.64 -22.77 -6.78
CA ILE A 412 -18.13 -21.50 -7.33
C ILE A 412 -19.05 -20.77 -6.35
N SER A 413 -19.82 -21.52 -5.54
CA SER A 413 -20.69 -20.92 -4.52
C SER A 413 -19.93 -20.06 -3.54
N ALA A 414 -18.69 -20.45 -3.16
CA ALA A 414 -17.87 -19.67 -2.25
C ALA A 414 -17.51 -18.28 -2.84
N ILE A 415 -17.25 -18.21 -4.15
CA ILE A 415 -17.00 -16.91 -4.81
C ILE A 415 -18.26 -16.04 -4.70
N ALA A 416 -19.43 -16.59 -5.06
CA ALA A 416 -20.69 -15.87 -5.03
C ALA A 416 -21.06 -15.36 -3.63
N ASP A 417 -20.80 -16.18 -2.60
CA ASP A 417 -21.10 -15.84 -1.20
C ASP A 417 -20.13 -14.78 -0.62
N ASN A 418 -18.97 -14.55 -1.27
CA ASN A 418 -17.98 -13.55 -0.88
C ASN A 418 -17.90 -12.33 -1.82
N LEU A 419 -18.83 -12.17 -2.77
CA LEU A 419 -18.87 -10.97 -3.62
C LEU A 419 -19.14 -9.71 -2.81
N PHE A 420 -20.06 -9.75 -1.85
CA PHE A 420 -20.21 -8.69 -0.87
C PHE A 420 -19.34 -8.98 0.37
N PRO A 421 -18.52 -8.02 0.82
CA PRO A 421 -17.59 -8.27 1.93
C PRO A 421 -18.32 -8.48 3.26
N ALA A 422 -18.23 -9.69 3.79
CA ALA A 422 -18.92 -10.07 5.01
C ALA A 422 -18.46 -9.26 6.22
N GLY A 423 -19.43 -8.80 7.03
CA GLY A 423 -19.17 -8.06 8.27
C GLY A 423 -18.88 -6.57 8.09
N LEU A 424 -18.96 -6.04 6.87
CA LEU A 424 -18.85 -4.60 6.58
C LEU A 424 -20.20 -4.00 6.20
N PRO A 425 -20.53 -2.79 6.69
CA PRO A 425 -21.75 -2.09 6.31
C PRO A 425 -21.83 -1.71 4.84
N HIS A 426 -20.70 -1.33 4.25
CA HIS A 426 -20.56 -0.87 2.88
C HIS A 426 -19.48 -1.64 2.13
N ALA A 427 -19.73 -1.97 0.88
CA ALA A 427 -18.76 -2.74 0.09
C ALA A 427 -17.46 -1.98 -0.17
N TRP A 428 -17.52 -0.65 -0.35
CA TRP A 428 -16.33 0.20 -0.55
C TRP A 428 -15.40 0.25 0.67
N GLN A 429 -15.85 -0.22 1.83
CA GLN A 429 -15.02 -0.34 3.03
C GLN A 429 -14.08 -1.56 2.99
N ALA A 430 -14.16 -2.38 1.95
CA ALA A 430 -13.26 -3.50 1.73
C ALA A 430 -12.20 -3.17 0.67
N VAL A 431 -10.94 -3.24 1.05
CA VAL A 431 -9.82 -3.34 0.09
C VAL A 431 -9.56 -4.81 -0.16
N THR A 432 -9.75 -5.25 -1.41
CA THR A 432 -9.67 -6.66 -1.80
C THR A 432 -8.62 -6.85 -2.89
N CYS A 433 -7.81 -7.89 -2.77
CA CYS A 433 -6.80 -8.30 -3.76
C CYS A 433 -6.95 -9.78 -4.10
N ILE A 434 -6.32 -10.23 -5.19
CA ILE A 434 -6.04 -11.64 -5.46
C ILE A 434 -4.61 -11.98 -5.06
N GLU A 435 -3.70 -11.03 -5.25
CA GLU A 435 -2.30 -11.08 -4.85
C GLU A 435 -1.93 -9.81 -4.08
N ASN A 436 -1.04 -9.95 -3.10
CA ASN A 436 -0.37 -8.85 -2.43
C ASN A 436 1.04 -9.30 -2.00
N HIS A 437 1.78 -8.39 -1.37
CA HIS A 437 3.15 -8.62 -0.93
C HIS A 437 3.31 -9.82 0.03
N ASP A 438 2.32 -10.11 0.89
CA ASP A 438 2.36 -11.25 1.80
C ASP A 438 2.00 -12.58 1.12
N VAL A 439 0.96 -12.53 0.28
CA VAL A 439 0.41 -13.75 -0.33
C VAL A 439 1.40 -14.39 -1.28
N VAL A 440 2.11 -13.59 -2.10
CA VAL A 440 2.95 -14.13 -3.18
C VAL A 440 4.45 -13.91 -2.97
N LYS A 441 4.87 -13.68 -1.73
CA LYS A 441 6.28 -13.63 -1.35
C LYS A 441 6.94 -15.00 -1.47
N THR A 442 8.23 -15.02 -1.73
CA THR A 442 9.06 -16.25 -1.70
C THR A 442 8.81 -17.05 -0.42
N GLY A 443 8.48 -18.34 -0.58
CA GLY A 443 8.14 -19.23 0.54
C GLY A 443 6.69 -19.17 1.03
N ARG A 444 5.86 -18.32 0.42
CA ARG A 444 4.41 -18.23 0.66
C ARG A 444 3.62 -18.87 -0.49
N ASP A 445 2.39 -18.44 -0.69
CA ASP A 445 1.53 -18.95 -1.76
C ASP A 445 2.05 -18.54 -3.15
N PRO A 446 1.87 -19.38 -4.17
CA PRO A 446 2.30 -19.07 -5.52
C PRO A 446 1.43 -17.97 -6.16
N ARG A 447 1.97 -17.30 -7.18
CA ARG A 447 1.24 -16.38 -8.07
C ARG A 447 0.05 -17.07 -8.75
N THR A 448 -0.94 -16.29 -9.15
CA THR A 448 -2.17 -16.81 -9.78
C THR A 448 -1.91 -17.70 -11.01
N PRO A 449 -0.99 -17.37 -11.95
CA PRO A 449 -0.70 -18.26 -13.07
C PRO A 449 -0.19 -19.65 -12.65
N VAL A 450 0.60 -19.71 -11.57
CA VAL A 450 1.12 -20.96 -11.00
C VAL A 450 0.02 -21.77 -10.34
N LEU A 451 -0.92 -21.12 -9.65
CA LEU A 451 -2.12 -21.78 -9.13
C LEU A 451 -2.99 -22.33 -10.25
N ALA A 452 -3.11 -21.57 -11.34
CA ALA A 452 -3.97 -21.87 -12.48
C ALA A 452 -3.47 -23.04 -13.33
N ASP A 453 -2.14 -23.19 -13.47
CA ASP A 453 -1.49 -24.34 -14.10
C ASP A 453 -0.06 -24.51 -13.56
N GLY A 454 0.10 -25.41 -12.58
CA GLY A 454 1.39 -25.67 -11.94
C GLY A 454 2.44 -26.35 -12.84
N SER A 455 2.04 -26.87 -14.01
CA SER A 455 2.94 -27.51 -14.96
C SER A 455 3.46 -26.57 -16.06
N ASN A 456 2.67 -25.54 -16.41
CA ASN A 456 3.04 -24.54 -17.42
C ASN A 456 2.34 -23.20 -17.14
N HIS A 457 3.02 -22.33 -16.42
CA HIS A 457 2.49 -21.04 -15.96
C HIS A 457 2.17 -20.04 -17.08
N ARG A 458 2.55 -20.37 -18.33
CA ARG A 458 2.31 -19.58 -19.55
C ARG A 458 1.35 -20.27 -20.52
N SER A 459 0.70 -21.34 -20.09
CA SER A 459 -0.29 -22.05 -20.87
C SER A 459 -1.56 -21.20 -21.07
N TRP A 460 -2.40 -21.66 -22.01
CA TRP A 460 -3.75 -21.11 -22.15
C TRP A 460 -4.56 -21.26 -20.85
N TYR A 461 -4.40 -22.37 -20.12
CA TYR A 461 -5.07 -22.61 -18.83
C TYR A 461 -4.59 -21.60 -17.77
N ALA A 462 -3.29 -21.36 -17.67
CA ALA A 462 -2.74 -20.37 -16.76
C ALA A 462 -3.31 -18.98 -17.05
N SER A 463 -3.28 -18.55 -18.32
CA SER A 463 -3.77 -17.24 -18.75
C SER A 463 -5.29 -17.11 -18.58
N SER A 464 -6.08 -18.10 -19.02
CA SER A 464 -7.54 -18.01 -19.01
C SER A 464 -8.13 -18.01 -17.59
N ARG A 465 -7.61 -18.87 -16.69
CA ARG A 465 -8.04 -18.91 -15.29
C ARG A 465 -7.56 -17.68 -14.52
N SER A 466 -6.40 -17.12 -14.86
CA SER A 466 -5.93 -15.83 -14.29
C SER A 466 -6.82 -14.67 -14.75
N ARG A 467 -7.29 -14.67 -16.01
CA ARG A 467 -8.29 -13.69 -16.48
C ARG A 467 -9.61 -13.81 -15.71
N PHE A 468 -10.07 -15.02 -15.43
CA PHE A 468 -11.24 -15.24 -14.59
C PHE A 468 -11.03 -14.63 -13.19
N ALA A 469 -9.89 -14.87 -12.53
CA ALA A 469 -9.59 -14.32 -11.21
C ALA A 469 -9.58 -12.79 -11.21
N MET A 470 -8.90 -12.17 -12.18
CA MET A 470 -8.88 -10.71 -12.35
C MET A 470 -10.26 -10.15 -12.66
N GLY A 471 -11.07 -10.89 -13.46
CA GLY A 471 -12.45 -10.56 -13.75
C GLY A 471 -13.30 -10.48 -12.49
N MET A 472 -13.19 -11.48 -11.61
CA MET A 472 -13.91 -11.47 -10.33
C MET A 472 -13.48 -10.30 -9.45
N LEU A 473 -12.19 -9.99 -9.36
CA LEU A 473 -11.69 -8.85 -8.58
C LEU A 473 -12.25 -7.51 -9.08
N LEU A 474 -12.08 -7.21 -10.38
CA LEU A 474 -12.40 -5.89 -10.92
C LEU A 474 -13.90 -5.67 -11.19
N THR A 475 -14.73 -6.72 -11.19
CA THR A 475 -16.19 -6.60 -11.31
C THR A 475 -16.94 -6.74 -9.99
N ALA A 476 -16.29 -7.24 -8.92
CA ALA A 476 -16.84 -7.25 -7.57
C ALA A 476 -16.97 -5.82 -7.01
N PRO A 477 -17.87 -5.59 -6.03
CA PRO A 477 -17.89 -4.34 -5.27
C PRO A 477 -16.66 -4.26 -4.33
N GLY A 478 -16.33 -3.04 -3.89
CA GLY A 478 -15.17 -2.77 -3.04
C GLY A 478 -14.05 -2.06 -3.79
N ILE A 479 -12.94 -1.83 -3.09
CA ILE A 479 -11.72 -1.21 -3.61
C ILE A 479 -10.79 -2.33 -4.08
N PRO A 480 -10.60 -2.53 -5.39
CA PRO A 480 -9.67 -3.54 -5.89
C PRO A 480 -8.23 -3.09 -5.72
N GLN A 481 -7.38 -4.02 -5.27
CA GLN A 481 -5.94 -3.85 -5.19
C GLN A 481 -5.23 -4.85 -6.08
N LEU A 482 -4.34 -4.37 -6.93
CA LEU A 482 -3.41 -5.12 -7.76
C LEU A 482 -2.02 -5.10 -7.11
N PHE A 483 -1.27 -6.18 -7.28
CA PHE A 483 0.12 -6.24 -6.87
C PHE A 483 1.05 -6.21 -8.09
N MET A 484 2.19 -5.55 -7.97
CA MET A 484 3.17 -5.36 -9.07
C MET A 484 3.42 -6.66 -9.86
N GLY A 485 3.27 -6.57 -11.19
CA GLY A 485 3.44 -7.69 -12.12
C GLY A 485 2.18 -8.53 -12.36
N GLN A 486 1.16 -8.44 -11.50
CA GLN A 486 -0.09 -9.19 -11.67
C GLN A 486 -0.80 -8.82 -12.97
N GLU A 487 -0.69 -7.59 -13.41
CA GLU A 487 -1.34 -7.04 -14.61
C GLU A 487 -0.78 -7.55 -15.92
N PHE A 488 0.40 -8.17 -15.93
CA PHE A 488 1.01 -8.78 -17.11
C PHE A 488 1.38 -10.27 -16.92
N LEU A 489 0.68 -10.93 -16.00
CA LEU A 489 0.80 -12.38 -15.78
C LEU A 489 2.18 -12.79 -15.25
N GLU A 490 2.72 -12.05 -14.26
CA GLU A 490 3.93 -12.44 -13.54
C GLU A 490 3.71 -13.81 -12.85
N ASP A 491 4.62 -14.74 -13.05
CA ASP A 491 4.50 -16.12 -12.54
C ASP A 491 5.53 -16.46 -11.45
N LYS A 492 6.50 -15.56 -11.20
CA LYS A 492 7.50 -15.77 -10.14
C LYS A 492 7.04 -15.16 -8.81
N PRO A 493 7.37 -15.80 -7.68
CA PRO A 493 7.22 -15.14 -6.39
C PRO A 493 8.07 -13.86 -6.36
N TRP A 494 7.65 -12.88 -5.59
CA TRP A 494 8.46 -11.70 -5.36
C TRP A 494 9.32 -11.84 -4.11
N ASP A 495 10.40 -11.07 -4.04
CA ASP A 495 11.26 -10.96 -2.87
C ASP A 495 11.85 -9.54 -2.82
N VAL A 496 12.41 -9.17 -1.68
CA VAL A 496 13.09 -7.88 -1.46
C VAL A 496 14.47 -7.82 -2.10
N LEU A 497 15.08 -8.96 -2.43
CA LEU A 497 16.40 -9.00 -3.06
C LEU A 497 16.35 -8.41 -4.47
N PRO A 498 17.16 -7.37 -4.78
CA PRO A 498 17.15 -6.70 -6.07
C PRO A 498 17.89 -7.51 -7.16
N ASN A 499 17.73 -8.83 -7.16
CA ASN A 499 18.40 -9.75 -8.07
C ASN A 499 17.41 -10.70 -8.76
N PRO A 500 17.68 -11.11 -10.02
CA PRO A 500 16.94 -12.22 -10.61
C PRO A 500 17.06 -13.49 -9.72
N PRO A 501 16.01 -14.32 -9.61
CA PRO A 501 14.77 -14.29 -10.38
C PRO A 501 13.64 -13.43 -9.78
N ASN A 502 13.87 -12.69 -8.72
CA ASN A 502 12.81 -12.07 -7.89
C ASN A 502 12.22 -10.77 -8.46
N LEU A 503 12.80 -10.25 -9.55
CA LEU A 503 12.37 -8.99 -10.15
C LEU A 503 11.15 -9.17 -11.05
N PRO A 504 10.24 -8.17 -11.15
CA PRO A 504 9.20 -8.18 -12.17
C PRO A 504 9.80 -8.31 -13.57
N GLU A 505 9.24 -9.17 -14.40
CA GLU A 505 9.77 -9.48 -15.74
C GLU A 505 9.34 -8.43 -16.78
N TRP A 506 9.79 -7.18 -16.61
CA TRP A 506 9.53 -6.09 -17.54
C TRP A 506 9.97 -6.40 -18.98
N ASP A 507 11.04 -7.18 -19.13
CA ASP A 507 11.56 -7.65 -20.42
C ASP A 507 10.55 -8.45 -21.25
N ARG A 508 9.56 -9.09 -20.61
CA ARG A 508 8.45 -9.76 -21.31
C ARG A 508 7.55 -8.78 -22.03
N LEU A 509 7.37 -7.58 -21.47
CA LEU A 509 6.61 -6.50 -22.11
C LEU A 509 7.46 -5.80 -23.19
N GLU A 510 8.75 -5.57 -22.92
CA GLU A 510 9.69 -4.94 -23.85
C GLU A 510 9.94 -5.82 -25.08
N SER A 511 10.04 -7.14 -24.91
CA SER A 511 10.15 -8.12 -26.00
C SER A 511 8.82 -8.42 -26.71
N HIS A 512 7.72 -7.82 -26.27
CA HIS A 512 6.37 -8.08 -26.77
C HIS A 512 5.97 -9.56 -26.68
N GLU A 513 6.30 -10.23 -25.58
CA GLU A 513 5.84 -11.60 -25.35
C GLU A 513 4.31 -11.68 -25.37
N GLY A 514 3.76 -12.55 -26.23
CA GLY A 514 2.35 -12.56 -26.55
C GLY A 514 1.45 -12.74 -25.33
N SER A 515 1.80 -13.64 -24.39
CA SER A 515 0.98 -13.88 -23.18
C SER A 515 0.97 -12.67 -22.23
N ALA A 516 2.12 -12.04 -22.00
CA ALA A 516 2.25 -10.88 -21.13
C ALA A 516 1.56 -9.64 -21.71
N THR A 517 1.79 -9.35 -23.00
CA THR A 517 1.18 -8.19 -23.68
C THR A 517 -0.34 -8.32 -23.81
N GLN A 518 -0.85 -9.52 -24.11
CA GLN A 518 -2.28 -9.80 -24.20
C GLN A 518 -2.95 -9.67 -22.82
N PHE A 519 -2.30 -10.16 -21.77
CA PHE A 519 -2.85 -10.07 -20.43
C PHE A 519 -2.81 -8.62 -19.90
N LEU A 520 -1.77 -7.84 -20.21
CA LEU A 520 -1.72 -6.42 -19.92
C LEU A 520 -2.87 -5.66 -20.62
N GLN A 521 -3.10 -5.95 -21.93
CA GLN A 521 -4.21 -5.32 -22.64
C GLN A 521 -5.56 -5.72 -22.06
N PHE A 522 -5.74 -7.00 -21.71
CA PHE A 522 -6.92 -7.49 -21.00
C PHE A 522 -7.15 -6.72 -19.67
N THR A 523 -6.09 -6.54 -18.87
CA THR A 523 -6.19 -5.84 -17.59
C THR A 523 -6.57 -4.37 -17.78
N LYS A 524 -5.96 -3.67 -18.76
CA LYS A 524 -6.31 -2.29 -19.12
C LYS A 524 -7.77 -2.15 -19.53
N ASP A 525 -8.24 -3.01 -20.41
CA ASP A 525 -9.61 -2.96 -20.92
C ASP A 525 -10.63 -3.31 -19.82
N LEU A 526 -10.29 -4.20 -18.90
CA LEU A 526 -11.12 -4.53 -17.77
C LEU A 526 -11.20 -3.39 -16.72
N ILE A 527 -10.09 -2.71 -16.48
CA ILE A 527 -10.07 -1.49 -15.66
C ILE A 527 -10.91 -0.40 -16.34
N GLN A 528 -10.76 -0.23 -17.66
CA GLN A 528 -11.57 0.73 -18.43
C GLN A 528 -13.07 0.38 -18.40
N LEU A 529 -13.42 -0.92 -18.44
CA LEU A 529 -14.80 -1.37 -18.24
C LEU A 529 -15.35 -0.90 -16.89
N ARG A 530 -14.56 -1.05 -15.81
CA ARG A 530 -14.96 -0.59 -14.47
C ARG A 530 -15.14 0.93 -14.43
N TRP A 531 -14.33 1.71 -15.15
CA TRP A 531 -14.49 3.15 -15.28
C TRP A 531 -15.73 3.54 -16.08
N ASN A 532 -16.04 2.83 -17.15
CA ASN A 532 -17.16 3.14 -18.04
C ASN A 532 -18.51 2.78 -17.43
N HIS A 533 -18.57 1.85 -16.47
CA HIS A 533 -19.80 1.39 -15.84
C HIS A 533 -19.80 1.69 -14.34
N PRO A 534 -20.45 2.80 -13.92
CA PRO A 534 -20.53 3.19 -12.52
C PRO A 534 -21.12 2.10 -11.60
N ALA A 535 -21.99 1.23 -12.11
CA ALA A 535 -22.53 0.10 -11.36
C ALA A 535 -21.41 -0.82 -10.81
N LEU A 536 -20.28 -0.96 -11.52
CA LEU A 536 -19.14 -1.76 -11.06
C LEU A 536 -18.39 -1.11 -9.90
N ARG A 537 -18.54 0.20 -9.71
CA ARG A 537 -17.97 0.98 -8.58
C ARG A 537 -18.97 1.21 -7.45
N GLY A 538 -20.25 0.89 -7.69
CA GLY A 538 -21.31 0.90 -6.67
C GLY A 538 -21.25 -0.29 -5.72
N GLU A 539 -22.22 -0.40 -4.84
CA GLU A 539 -22.28 -1.45 -3.82
C GLU A 539 -23.24 -2.59 -4.16
N ASN A 540 -24.23 -2.34 -5.01
CA ASN A 540 -25.26 -3.32 -5.29
C ASN A 540 -24.69 -4.53 -6.03
N VAL A 541 -24.86 -5.71 -5.45
CA VAL A 541 -24.49 -6.99 -6.06
C VAL A 541 -25.51 -8.06 -5.69
N ARG A 542 -25.93 -8.84 -6.69
CA ARG A 542 -26.80 -10.00 -6.50
C ARG A 542 -26.28 -11.18 -7.28
N PRO A 543 -25.62 -12.17 -6.65
CA PRO A 543 -25.39 -13.47 -7.29
C PRO A 543 -26.73 -14.16 -7.53
N PHE A 544 -26.97 -14.64 -8.77
CA PHE A 544 -28.20 -15.32 -9.13
C PHE A 544 -27.96 -16.71 -9.73
N ILE A 545 -26.72 -16.99 -10.19
CA ILE A 545 -26.25 -18.34 -10.54
C ILE A 545 -24.97 -18.62 -9.75
N LYS A 546 -24.96 -19.75 -9.03
CA LYS A 546 -23.83 -20.29 -8.28
C LYS A 546 -23.83 -21.82 -8.37
N ARG A 547 -23.51 -22.34 -9.57
CA ARG A 547 -23.60 -23.77 -9.89
C ARG A 547 -22.21 -24.41 -9.89
N ASN A 548 -21.91 -25.20 -8.86
CA ASN A 548 -20.63 -25.89 -8.73
C ASN A 548 -20.43 -26.97 -9.81
N ASP A 549 -21.49 -27.71 -10.15
CA ASP A 549 -21.42 -28.78 -11.16
C ASP A 549 -21.11 -28.25 -12.56
N ASP A 550 -21.70 -27.11 -12.93
CA ASP A 550 -21.44 -26.41 -14.19
C ASP A 550 -20.18 -25.53 -14.11
N ARG A 551 -19.67 -25.27 -12.92
CA ARG A 551 -18.63 -24.26 -12.61
C ARG A 551 -18.98 -22.87 -13.10
N VAL A 552 -20.26 -22.49 -13.03
CA VAL A 552 -20.78 -21.21 -13.54
C VAL A 552 -21.23 -20.31 -12.40
N ILE A 553 -20.74 -19.08 -12.43
CA ILE A 553 -21.20 -17.96 -11.60
C ILE A 553 -21.87 -16.91 -12.50
N ALA A 554 -23.01 -16.35 -12.05
CA ALA A 554 -23.53 -15.11 -12.62
C ALA A 554 -24.02 -14.18 -11.52
N PHE A 555 -23.74 -12.90 -11.69
CA PHE A 555 -24.18 -11.88 -10.75
C PHE A 555 -24.55 -10.57 -11.46
N HIS A 556 -25.49 -9.86 -10.87
CA HIS A 556 -25.99 -8.57 -11.30
C HIS A 556 -25.35 -7.47 -10.47
N ARG A 557 -24.86 -6.42 -11.12
CA ARG A 557 -24.41 -5.15 -10.56
C ARG A 557 -25.31 -4.06 -11.10
N TRP A 558 -25.75 -3.14 -10.25
CA TRP A 558 -26.65 -2.06 -10.72
C TRP A 558 -26.50 -0.80 -9.87
N LEU A 559 -26.97 0.30 -10.43
CA LEU A 559 -27.26 1.53 -9.70
C LEU A 559 -28.77 1.83 -9.82
N ASP A 560 -29.33 2.43 -8.80
CA ASP A 560 -30.74 2.86 -8.82
C ASP A 560 -31.01 3.93 -9.90
N SER A 561 -29.94 4.59 -10.38
CA SER A 561 -29.95 5.52 -11.51
C SER A 561 -30.08 4.87 -12.90
N GLY A 562 -30.00 3.52 -12.99
CA GLY A 562 -30.30 2.78 -14.21
C GLY A 562 -29.12 2.17 -14.97
N ASP A 563 -27.93 2.09 -14.40
CA ASP A 563 -26.80 1.31 -14.97
C ASP A 563 -26.92 -0.14 -14.49
N ASP A 564 -27.20 -1.07 -15.42
CA ASP A 564 -27.35 -2.51 -15.17
C ASP A 564 -26.26 -3.30 -15.88
N VAL A 565 -25.53 -4.11 -15.13
CA VAL A 565 -24.41 -4.93 -15.63
C VAL A 565 -24.59 -6.38 -15.17
N ILE A 566 -24.59 -7.32 -16.10
CA ILE A 566 -24.59 -8.77 -15.83
C ILE A 566 -23.22 -9.34 -16.12
N ILE A 567 -22.61 -9.98 -15.14
CA ILE A 567 -21.34 -10.69 -15.25
C ILE A 567 -21.62 -12.17 -15.19
N VAL A 568 -21.10 -12.95 -16.15
CA VAL A 568 -21.22 -14.40 -16.20
C VAL A 568 -19.86 -15.01 -16.43
N GLY A 569 -19.40 -15.88 -15.56
CA GLY A 569 -18.09 -16.52 -15.66
C GLY A 569 -18.12 -18.03 -15.39
N THR A 570 -17.10 -18.73 -15.88
CA THR A 570 -16.94 -20.15 -15.67
C THR A 570 -15.48 -20.57 -15.51
N LEU A 571 -15.23 -21.60 -14.69
CA LEU A 571 -13.98 -22.35 -14.63
C LEU A 571 -14.13 -23.77 -15.24
N ALA A 572 -15.13 -23.98 -16.10
CA ALA A 572 -15.24 -25.18 -16.91
C ALA A 572 -14.27 -25.13 -18.09
N GLU A 573 -13.66 -26.27 -18.43
CA GLU A 573 -12.72 -26.41 -19.55
C GLU A 573 -13.42 -26.57 -20.91
N LYS A 574 -14.71 -26.24 -20.95
CA LYS A 574 -15.55 -26.28 -22.15
C LYS A 574 -16.33 -25.00 -22.32
N THR A 575 -16.52 -24.59 -23.54
CA THR A 575 -17.46 -23.50 -23.86
C THR A 575 -18.89 -23.99 -23.65
N TRP A 576 -19.68 -23.23 -22.92
CA TRP A 576 -21.10 -23.46 -22.80
C TRP A 576 -21.85 -22.73 -23.93
N PHE A 577 -22.45 -23.50 -24.82
CA PHE A 577 -23.33 -22.97 -25.86
C PHE A 577 -24.78 -23.05 -25.40
N ASN A 578 -25.59 -22.03 -25.73
CA ASN A 578 -27.01 -21.98 -25.37
C ASN A 578 -27.30 -22.10 -23.86
N TYR A 579 -26.44 -21.53 -23.01
CA TYR A 579 -26.64 -21.51 -21.56
C TYR A 579 -27.70 -20.47 -21.20
N ALA A 580 -28.86 -20.91 -20.73
CA ALA A 580 -29.97 -20.01 -20.40
C ALA A 580 -29.73 -19.33 -19.05
N ILE A 581 -29.88 -18.00 -19.01
CA ILE A 581 -29.80 -17.17 -17.80
C ILE A 581 -30.90 -16.13 -17.75
N GLY A 582 -31.24 -15.68 -16.53
CA GLY A 582 -32.14 -14.55 -16.31
C GLY A 582 -31.50 -13.19 -16.58
N PHE A 583 -32.31 -12.23 -17.06
CA PHE A 583 -31.94 -10.81 -17.22
C PHE A 583 -32.96 -9.93 -16.51
N PRO A 584 -32.50 -8.82 -15.87
CA PRO A 584 -33.36 -7.91 -15.10
C PRO A 584 -34.57 -7.39 -15.88
N ALA A 585 -34.42 -7.14 -17.19
CA ALA A 585 -35.46 -6.65 -18.06
C ALA A 585 -35.37 -7.29 -19.46
N ALA A 586 -36.51 -7.35 -20.14
CA ALA A 586 -36.56 -7.69 -21.55
C ALA A 586 -35.88 -6.61 -22.40
N GLY A 587 -35.39 -6.99 -23.56
CA GLY A 587 -34.73 -6.10 -24.51
C GLY A 587 -33.33 -6.56 -24.89
N HIS A 588 -32.60 -5.69 -25.58
CA HIS A 588 -31.24 -5.97 -26.04
C HIS A 588 -30.24 -5.79 -24.88
N TRP A 589 -29.37 -6.79 -24.69
CA TRP A 589 -28.24 -6.76 -23.77
C TRP A 589 -26.96 -6.91 -24.58
N LYS A 590 -26.18 -5.84 -24.61
CA LYS A 590 -24.93 -5.77 -25.37
C LYS A 590 -23.82 -6.47 -24.62
N GLU A 591 -23.09 -7.39 -25.28
CA GLU A 591 -21.83 -7.93 -24.77
C GLU A 591 -20.75 -6.85 -24.92
N VAL A 592 -20.29 -6.30 -23.80
CA VAL A 592 -19.30 -5.21 -23.77
C VAL A 592 -17.92 -5.69 -23.39
N PHE A 593 -17.81 -6.90 -22.86
CA PHE A 593 -16.53 -7.53 -22.53
C PHE A 593 -16.61 -9.04 -22.67
N ASN A 594 -15.53 -9.62 -23.22
CA ASN A 594 -15.37 -11.06 -23.38
C ASN A 594 -13.90 -11.43 -23.15
N SER A 595 -13.60 -12.18 -22.09
CA SER A 595 -12.24 -12.56 -21.75
C SER A 595 -11.56 -13.48 -22.77
N ASP A 596 -12.34 -14.16 -23.63
CA ASP A 596 -11.82 -15.06 -24.67
C ASP A 596 -11.18 -14.30 -25.85
N ALA A 597 -11.49 -13.01 -26.00
CA ALA A 597 -10.87 -12.16 -27.02
C ALA A 597 -9.35 -11.95 -26.84
N TYR A 598 -8.83 -12.28 -25.66
CA TYR A 598 -7.42 -12.12 -25.30
C TYR A 598 -6.68 -13.47 -25.28
N GLY A 599 -6.41 -14.03 -26.43
CA GLY A 599 -5.59 -15.23 -26.57
C GLY A 599 -6.30 -16.48 -27.10
N SER A 600 -7.53 -16.36 -27.57
CA SER A 600 -8.27 -17.43 -28.25
C SER A 600 -8.56 -17.09 -29.72
N SER A 601 -8.50 -18.08 -30.59
CA SER A 601 -8.88 -17.96 -31.99
C SER A 601 -9.42 -19.32 -32.49
N PRO A 602 -10.70 -19.41 -32.87
CA PRO A 602 -11.70 -18.34 -32.88
C PRO A 602 -12.20 -17.97 -31.46
N VAL A 603 -12.67 -16.73 -31.30
CA VAL A 603 -13.27 -16.26 -30.06
C VAL A 603 -14.68 -16.83 -29.90
N SER A 604 -14.98 -17.37 -28.71
CA SER A 604 -16.33 -17.83 -28.36
C SER A 604 -17.10 -16.69 -27.72
N GLY A 605 -18.21 -16.23 -28.32
CA GLY A 605 -18.97 -15.08 -27.80
C GLY A 605 -20.40 -14.99 -28.34
N ASN A 606 -21.06 -13.88 -28.04
CA ASN A 606 -22.50 -13.65 -28.27
C ASN A 606 -22.78 -12.69 -29.44
N ALA A 607 -21.87 -12.61 -30.41
CA ALA A 607 -22.03 -11.78 -31.62
C ALA A 607 -22.44 -10.31 -31.33
N GLY A 608 -21.90 -9.73 -30.24
CA GLY A 608 -22.16 -8.36 -29.80
C GLY A 608 -23.33 -8.21 -28.83
N GLY A 609 -24.05 -9.27 -28.49
CA GLY A 609 -25.10 -9.24 -27.47
C GLY A 609 -26.21 -10.24 -27.67
N VAL A 610 -27.25 -10.16 -26.83
CA VAL A 610 -28.40 -11.06 -26.86
C VAL A 610 -29.70 -10.29 -26.68
N LEU A 611 -30.80 -10.85 -27.18
CA LEU A 611 -32.14 -10.32 -26.95
C LEU A 611 -32.80 -11.12 -25.81
N ALA A 612 -32.93 -10.51 -24.65
CA ALA A 612 -33.67 -11.08 -23.53
C ALA A 612 -35.18 -10.94 -23.75
N GLY A 613 -35.79 -11.99 -24.19
CA GLY A 613 -37.25 -12.07 -24.50
C GLY A 613 -37.89 -13.38 -24.07
N GLY A 614 -37.12 -14.27 -23.46
CA GLY A 614 -37.58 -15.54 -22.91
C GLY A 614 -38.37 -15.37 -21.60
N PRO A 615 -38.94 -16.48 -21.07
CA PRO A 615 -39.73 -16.46 -19.83
C PRO A 615 -38.91 -16.03 -18.63
N PRO A 616 -39.57 -15.65 -17.51
CA PRO A 616 -38.88 -15.35 -16.24
C PRO A 616 -37.97 -16.50 -15.82
N MET A 617 -36.72 -16.16 -15.37
CA MET A 617 -35.72 -17.12 -14.98
C MET A 617 -34.79 -16.51 -13.92
N ASP A 618 -34.23 -17.33 -13.02
CA ASP A 618 -33.26 -16.96 -11.98
C ASP A 618 -33.70 -15.77 -11.11
N GLY A 619 -35.02 -15.57 -10.95
CA GLY A 619 -35.62 -14.48 -10.21
C GLY A 619 -35.64 -13.13 -10.95
N PHE A 620 -35.47 -13.13 -12.26
CA PHE A 620 -35.64 -12.00 -13.17
C PHE A 620 -36.84 -12.18 -14.12
N GLY A 621 -37.31 -11.06 -14.67
CA GLY A 621 -38.53 -11.06 -15.53
C GLY A 621 -38.31 -11.50 -16.96
N ALA A 622 -37.09 -11.64 -17.42
CA ALA A 622 -36.73 -12.06 -18.77
C ALA A 622 -35.56 -13.04 -18.76
N SER A 623 -35.33 -13.73 -19.87
CA SER A 623 -34.21 -14.63 -20.06
C SER A 623 -33.67 -14.64 -21.48
N ALA A 624 -32.44 -15.10 -21.65
CA ALA A 624 -31.83 -15.38 -22.94
C ALA A 624 -30.86 -16.56 -22.82
N SER A 625 -30.59 -17.23 -23.94
CA SER A 625 -29.49 -18.18 -24.07
C SER A 625 -28.21 -17.44 -24.49
N ILE A 626 -27.11 -17.72 -23.79
CA ILE A 626 -25.81 -17.09 -24.03
C ILE A 626 -24.73 -18.12 -24.32
N VAL A 627 -23.60 -17.64 -24.84
CA VAL A 627 -22.33 -18.39 -24.90
C VAL A 627 -21.45 -17.93 -23.75
N ILE A 628 -20.90 -18.90 -22.98
CA ILE A 628 -19.90 -18.63 -21.94
C ILE A 628 -18.61 -19.33 -22.37
N PRO A 629 -17.50 -18.60 -22.63
CA PRO A 629 -16.24 -19.20 -23.06
C PRO A 629 -15.60 -20.05 -21.96
N ALA A 630 -14.89 -21.08 -22.34
CA ALA A 630 -14.16 -21.97 -21.41
C ALA A 630 -13.16 -21.18 -20.54
N ASN A 631 -13.11 -21.44 -19.23
CA ASN A 631 -12.27 -20.73 -18.27
C ASN A 631 -12.32 -19.20 -18.42
N GLY A 632 -13.49 -18.64 -18.72
CA GLY A 632 -13.62 -17.25 -19.07
C GLY A 632 -14.85 -16.58 -18.47
N PHE A 633 -15.05 -15.32 -18.83
CA PHE A 633 -16.24 -14.56 -18.45
C PHE A 633 -16.65 -13.56 -19.54
N VAL A 634 -17.91 -13.23 -19.53
CA VAL A 634 -18.54 -12.24 -20.40
C VAL A 634 -19.32 -11.22 -19.56
N VAL A 635 -19.41 -9.99 -20.05
CA VAL A 635 -20.13 -8.91 -19.38
C VAL A 635 -21.16 -8.32 -20.33
N PHE A 636 -22.41 -8.25 -19.86
CA PHE A 636 -23.52 -7.64 -20.60
C PHE A 636 -23.97 -6.36 -19.90
N VAL A 637 -24.31 -5.36 -20.71
CA VAL A 637 -24.98 -4.14 -20.25
C VAL A 637 -26.27 -3.94 -21.01
N ARG A 638 -27.23 -3.28 -20.40
CA ARG A 638 -28.49 -2.97 -21.04
C ARG A 638 -28.24 -1.99 -22.18
N GLY A 639 -28.70 -2.34 -23.39
CA GLY A 639 -28.60 -1.52 -24.61
C GLY A 639 -29.62 -0.39 -24.68
#